data_69f44e422a9da18bbe3a52cfa9fcf131
#
_entry.id   69f44e422a9da18bbe3a52cfa9fcf131
#
_cell.length_a   1.000
_cell.length_b   1.000
_cell.length_c   1.000
_cell.angle_alpha   90.00
_cell.angle_beta   90.00
_cell.angle_gamma   90.00
#
_symmetry.space_group_name_H-M   'P 1'
#
loop_
_entity.id
_entity.type
_entity.pdbx_description
1 polymer ?
#
loop_
_entity_poly.entity_id
_entity_poly.type
_entity_poly.pdbx_seq_one_letter_code
_entity_poly.pdbx_strand_id
1 'polypeptide(L)'
;MLKRLGIYSILALVLFFSAAPGRAQQGNSGSIDGVVKDSSGGVVVNATVEVSNPVSGFRRETTTGSDGSFHFTNVPFNPYHLVVTATGFASSTQDVDVRSTVPTSVQIGLKVGSANTSVTVEAKGEDLVENEPTFHTDVDQAITDRLPLGSVSSGVSSLVTLVTPGIAADSNGLFHGLGDHAQNSFSVDNQPISDQQSKVFSNQLPTDSIQSLEVITGAPPAEFGDKTSIVIKVTTRSGLGVTKPTGRVYTTYGSFGTANVGVNLAYGGQKWGNFIAANGLNTGRFLDGPEVAVLHDKGNQENLFDRVDFQVAGADTIHVNFAFTRSWFQNPNTWDQQLHTCSAGFTCNLAGVAVNPVNGAPLGPTDQRSQIKTYNVAPTWTHLISSKAVFTLGGFVRKDQFNFYPSGDPFADFSPGLQAQTIGQDRKLTNAGVRSDISYVKGIHNIKAGITFQHWFLTENDTLATVDPGFSGLFNQLDANGNPISNPASPTGGNFTCGDPTQPNEVGPCQTLATVDLTQGGKPFLFHGHTDVKETSLYVQDTITKGNWSFNLGIRGDLYNGYVSDRQPEPRVGVAYNIKPSSTVLRLSYARTMETPFNENIAIANSGCSIPVIAVLVPPPNTPCVSGLIHPGWRNEFHAGFEQAFGKYFVVDAEYLWKYTHNAFDFGVVGASPLAFPIAWHNSKIPGYAVRVSVPNFHGFTGLVVLSGVAARYFPPQVGGVPFLPAPGVFRIDHDQKFDQTTHLQYQPWQRGPWVAFNWRYDNGLVAGAVPCNAPTATCGFSTATVNGVPTVLMINNLTGLPLTADQEFQAGLTCDGKPAVTGPTGTALLSCDAAGFGSTLIKIPAPGKENDDHNPQRIAPRSLFDASVGEDNLFHGDRYKWSLRFTVINLTNKTALYNFFSTFSGTHYVTPRTETVELGFHF
;
A
#
# COMPACT_ATOMS: atom_id res chain seq x y z
N MET A 1 7.51 48.42 -10.75
CA MET A 1 8.70 47.56 -10.61
C MET A 1 8.42 46.14 -11.09
N LEU A 2 7.26 45.54 -10.84
CA LEU A 2 6.92 44.14 -11.25
C LEU A 2 6.83 43.92 -12.78
N LYS A 3 6.46 44.92 -13.61
CA LYS A 3 6.42 44.73 -15.07
C LYS A 3 7.80 44.66 -15.77
N ARG A 4 8.86 45.11 -15.13
CA ARG A 4 10.22 45.02 -15.69
C ARG A 4 10.93 43.71 -15.31
N LEU A 5 10.56 43.07 -14.22
CA LEU A 5 11.08 41.73 -13.85
C LEU A 5 10.60 40.64 -14.82
N GLY A 6 9.33 40.71 -15.29
CA GLY A 6 8.77 39.72 -16.20
C GLY A 6 9.43 39.72 -17.59
N ILE A 7 9.94 40.85 -18.08
CA ILE A 7 10.58 40.95 -19.40
C ILE A 7 12.03 40.42 -19.36
N TYR A 8 12.73 40.61 -18.27
CA TYR A 8 14.10 40.06 -18.11
C TYR A 8 14.08 38.53 -17.87
N SER A 9 13.05 38.00 -17.25
CA SER A 9 12.86 36.54 -17.09
C SER A 9 12.55 35.87 -18.43
N ILE A 10 11.80 36.50 -19.32
CA ILE A 10 11.50 35.99 -20.67
C ILE A 10 12.71 36.14 -21.59
N LEU A 11 13.52 37.20 -21.48
CA LEU A 11 14.74 37.37 -22.27
C LEU A 11 15.87 36.41 -21.82
N ALA A 12 15.93 36.04 -20.54
CA ALA A 12 16.87 35.04 -20.04
C ALA A 12 16.51 33.63 -20.51
N LEU A 13 15.21 33.33 -20.75
CA LEU A 13 14.73 32.05 -21.27
C LEU A 13 15.05 31.85 -22.77
N VAL A 14 15.27 32.93 -23.54
CA VAL A 14 15.48 32.88 -24.99
C VAL A 14 16.97 32.75 -25.36
N LEU A 15 17.91 33.00 -24.45
CA LEU A 15 19.36 33.01 -24.72
C LEU A 15 20.06 31.65 -24.50
N PHE A 16 19.34 30.57 -24.17
CA PHE A 16 19.93 29.25 -23.95
C PHE A 16 19.79 28.26 -25.12
N PHE A 17 19.44 28.72 -26.33
CA PHE A 17 19.22 27.84 -27.47
C PHE A 17 20.37 27.81 -28.47
N SER A 18 21.48 27.19 -28.10
CA SER A 18 22.46 26.70 -29.08
C SER A 18 23.36 25.62 -28.46
N ALA A 19 22.87 24.36 -28.46
CA ALA A 19 23.69 23.20 -28.14
C ALA A 19 23.40 22.07 -29.13
N ALA A 20 24.43 21.28 -29.41
CA ALA A 20 24.43 20.13 -30.32
C ALA A 20 23.33 19.11 -30.00
N PRO A 21 22.92 18.24 -30.96
CA PRO A 21 21.79 17.31 -30.75
C PRO A 21 22.17 16.20 -29.76
N GLY A 22 21.88 16.45 -28.50
CA GLY A 22 21.77 15.43 -27.46
C GLY A 22 20.29 15.14 -27.21
N ARG A 23 19.90 13.90 -26.87
CA ARG A 23 18.52 13.54 -26.53
C ARG A 23 18.36 13.52 -25.03
N ALA A 24 17.37 14.23 -24.50
CA ALA A 24 17.10 14.36 -23.08
C ALA A 24 16.15 13.26 -22.56
N GLN A 25 16.08 13.02 -21.24
CA GLN A 25 15.55 11.84 -20.61
C GLN A 25 14.53 12.09 -19.52
N GLN A 26 14.02 11.03 -18.91
CA GLN A 26 12.90 11.00 -17.98
C GLN A 26 13.35 10.73 -16.53
N GLY A 27 12.62 11.28 -15.55
CA GLY A 27 13.06 11.45 -14.17
C GLY A 27 13.43 10.20 -13.36
N ASN A 28 12.77 9.02 -13.57
CA ASN A 28 13.03 7.78 -12.81
C ASN A 28 13.71 6.69 -13.63
N SER A 29 14.11 7.00 -14.85
CA SER A 29 14.70 6.05 -15.79
C SER A 29 15.87 6.70 -16.53
N GLY A 30 16.73 5.86 -17.08
CA GLY A 30 17.81 6.27 -17.93
C GLY A 30 17.55 6.03 -19.41
N SER A 31 18.56 6.16 -20.25
CA SER A 31 18.60 5.71 -21.63
C SER A 31 19.93 5.11 -22.01
N ILE A 32 19.88 4.40 -23.12
CA ILE A 32 21.06 3.86 -23.76
C ILE A 32 21.09 4.38 -25.18
N ASP A 33 22.12 5.16 -25.49
CA ASP A 33 22.42 5.66 -26.82
C ASP A 33 23.60 4.89 -27.40
N GLY A 34 23.47 4.35 -28.60
CA GLY A 34 24.57 3.59 -29.17
C GLY A 34 24.74 3.75 -30.68
N VAL A 35 25.91 3.37 -31.16
CA VAL A 35 26.21 3.27 -32.59
C VAL A 35 26.83 1.92 -32.86
N VAL A 36 26.34 1.23 -33.88
CA VAL A 36 26.86 -0.06 -34.33
C VAL A 36 27.75 0.18 -35.57
N LYS A 37 28.95 -0.33 -35.49
CA LYS A 37 29.96 -0.20 -36.57
C LYS A 37 30.55 -1.57 -36.92
N ASP A 38 30.97 -1.74 -38.13
CA ASP A 38 31.75 -2.89 -38.56
C ASP A 38 33.24 -2.74 -38.22
N SER A 39 34.04 -3.76 -38.52
CA SER A 39 35.50 -3.74 -38.27
C SER A 39 36.25 -2.72 -39.12
N SER A 40 35.66 -2.16 -40.17
CA SER A 40 36.23 -1.09 -40.98
C SER A 40 35.86 0.32 -40.49
N GLY A 41 34.97 0.41 -39.48
CA GLY A 41 34.42 1.66 -38.97
C GLY A 41 33.16 2.13 -39.70
N GLY A 42 32.67 1.36 -40.68
CA GLY A 42 31.41 1.59 -41.40
C GLY A 42 30.20 1.34 -40.45
N VAL A 43 29.16 2.16 -40.59
CA VAL A 43 27.94 2.00 -39.79
C VAL A 43 27.14 0.79 -40.27
N VAL A 44 26.54 0.01 -39.31
CA VAL A 44 25.71 -1.13 -39.63
C VAL A 44 24.24 -0.75 -39.44
N VAL A 45 23.52 -0.73 -40.56
CA VAL A 45 22.10 -0.35 -40.63
C VAL A 45 21.21 -1.56 -40.44
N ASN A 46 20.03 -1.38 -39.87
CA ASN A 46 19.04 -2.43 -39.59
C ASN A 46 19.60 -3.61 -38.76
N ALA A 47 20.61 -3.38 -37.95
CA ALA A 47 21.02 -4.33 -36.95
C ALA A 47 19.98 -4.36 -35.83
N THR A 48 19.59 -5.56 -35.40
CA THR A 48 18.74 -5.73 -34.22
C THR A 48 19.56 -5.57 -32.97
N VAL A 49 19.11 -4.71 -32.05
CA VAL A 49 19.71 -4.47 -30.76
C VAL A 49 18.68 -4.84 -29.69
N GLU A 50 19.02 -5.80 -28.83
CA GLU A 50 18.24 -6.21 -27.69
C GLU A 50 18.92 -5.76 -26.40
N VAL A 51 18.15 -5.19 -25.47
CA VAL A 51 18.56 -4.91 -24.09
C VAL A 51 17.76 -5.76 -23.16
N SER A 52 18.42 -6.45 -22.20
CA SER A 52 17.73 -7.33 -21.26
C SER A 52 18.39 -7.36 -19.89
N ASN A 53 17.55 -7.55 -18.85
CA ASN A 53 17.97 -7.92 -17.50
C ASN A 53 17.20 -9.17 -17.07
N PRO A 54 17.87 -10.31 -16.85
CA PRO A 54 17.19 -11.58 -16.57
C PRO A 54 16.61 -11.67 -15.15
N VAL A 55 17.02 -10.81 -14.22
CA VAL A 55 16.54 -10.82 -12.83
C VAL A 55 15.25 -10.02 -12.72
N SER A 56 15.20 -8.79 -13.25
CA SER A 56 13.99 -7.97 -13.29
C SER A 56 12.97 -8.43 -14.34
N GLY A 57 13.38 -9.22 -15.32
CA GLY A 57 12.56 -9.63 -16.46
C GLY A 57 12.48 -8.58 -17.58
N PHE A 58 13.20 -7.45 -17.46
CA PHE A 58 13.20 -6.40 -18.47
C PHE A 58 13.79 -6.90 -19.78
N ARG A 59 13.08 -6.66 -20.90
CA ARG A 59 13.55 -6.96 -22.24
C ARG A 59 12.92 -6.03 -23.27
N ARG A 60 13.76 -5.41 -24.10
CA ARG A 60 13.34 -4.58 -25.23
C ARG A 60 14.24 -4.77 -26.42
N GLU A 61 13.69 -4.50 -27.60
CA GLU A 61 14.36 -4.62 -28.88
C GLU A 61 14.15 -3.36 -29.71
N THR A 62 15.17 -2.97 -30.46
CA THR A 62 15.14 -1.89 -31.44
C THR A 62 16.04 -2.24 -32.62
N THR A 63 15.98 -1.44 -33.69
CA THR A 63 16.86 -1.60 -34.85
C THR A 63 17.67 -0.34 -35.10
N THR A 64 18.91 -0.50 -35.62
CA THR A 64 19.76 0.65 -35.97
C THR A 64 19.23 1.42 -37.15
N GLY A 65 19.33 2.74 -37.10
CA GLY A 65 18.97 3.67 -38.16
C GLY A 65 19.98 3.73 -39.31
N SER A 66 19.74 4.62 -40.27
CA SER A 66 20.62 4.83 -41.45
C SER A 66 22.01 5.30 -41.11
N ASP A 67 22.22 5.86 -39.94
CA ASP A 67 23.49 6.31 -39.37
C ASP A 67 24.10 5.26 -38.41
N GLY A 68 23.53 4.06 -38.34
CA GLY A 68 23.92 3.00 -37.42
C GLY A 68 23.61 3.28 -35.96
N SER A 69 22.87 4.35 -35.65
CA SER A 69 22.50 4.69 -34.28
C SER A 69 21.29 3.87 -33.81
N PHE A 70 21.25 3.59 -32.53
CA PHE A 70 20.10 3.07 -31.82
C PHE A 70 19.88 3.79 -30.50
N HIS A 71 18.65 3.70 -29.99
CA HIS A 71 18.27 4.43 -28.78
C HIS A 71 17.20 3.68 -28.01
N PHE A 72 17.42 3.51 -26.70
CA PHE A 72 16.43 3.04 -25.74
C PHE A 72 16.14 4.15 -24.76
N THR A 73 14.89 4.58 -24.66
CA THR A 73 14.41 5.50 -23.63
C THR A 73 13.71 4.76 -22.54
N ASN A 74 13.51 5.41 -21.40
CA ASN A 74 12.69 4.88 -20.30
C ASN A 74 13.21 3.52 -19.81
N VAL A 75 14.53 3.39 -19.68
CA VAL A 75 15.23 2.20 -19.19
C VAL A 75 15.37 2.32 -17.68
N PRO A 76 14.83 1.40 -16.86
CA PRO A 76 15.02 1.42 -15.40
C PRO A 76 16.50 1.40 -15.02
N PHE A 77 16.84 1.86 -13.81
CA PHE A 77 18.23 1.85 -13.35
C PHE A 77 18.61 0.42 -12.95
N ASN A 78 19.45 -0.20 -13.76
CA ASN A 78 19.86 -1.59 -13.60
C ASN A 78 21.09 -1.89 -14.50
N PRO A 79 21.87 -2.94 -14.21
CA PRO A 79 22.78 -3.52 -15.20
C PRO A 79 21.99 -4.28 -16.27
N TYR A 80 22.44 -4.18 -17.51
CA TYR A 80 21.80 -4.79 -18.68
C TYR A 80 22.81 -5.46 -19.59
N HIS A 81 22.33 -6.48 -20.32
CA HIS A 81 23.02 -7.05 -21.47
C HIS A 81 22.47 -6.42 -22.77
N LEU A 82 23.35 -5.88 -23.58
CA LEU A 82 23.07 -5.50 -24.96
C LEU A 82 23.54 -6.59 -25.90
N VAL A 83 22.62 -7.13 -26.69
CA VAL A 83 22.94 -8.11 -27.74
C VAL A 83 22.64 -7.48 -29.09
N VAL A 84 23.63 -7.44 -29.97
CA VAL A 84 23.48 -6.90 -31.34
C VAL A 84 23.67 -8.00 -32.36
N THR A 85 22.68 -8.14 -33.25
CA THR A 85 22.68 -9.10 -34.35
C THR A 85 22.41 -8.39 -35.68
N ALA A 86 23.17 -8.79 -36.71
CA ALA A 86 22.96 -8.29 -38.09
C ALA A 86 23.34 -9.37 -39.09
N THR A 87 22.65 -9.40 -40.22
CA THR A 87 22.91 -10.37 -41.30
C THR A 87 24.33 -10.24 -41.84
N GLY A 88 25.10 -11.32 -41.82
CA GLY A 88 26.49 -11.33 -42.30
C GLY A 88 27.53 -10.98 -41.20
N PHE A 89 27.10 -10.74 -39.99
CA PHE A 89 27.97 -10.45 -38.84
C PHE A 89 27.79 -11.48 -37.73
N ALA A 90 28.87 -11.68 -36.97
CA ALA A 90 28.76 -12.40 -35.68
C ALA A 90 28.05 -11.52 -34.66
N SER A 91 27.19 -12.12 -33.82
CA SER A 91 26.53 -11.40 -32.75
C SER A 91 27.56 -10.83 -31.74
N SER A 92 27.26 -9.66 -31.19
CA SER A 92 28.09 -9.00 -30.18
C SER A 92 27.26 -8.78 -28.93
N THR A 93 27.84 -9.09 -27.76
CA THR A 93 27.25 -8.82 -26.46
C THR A 93 28.11 -7.82 -25.71
N GLN A 94 27.46 -6.85 -25.03
CA GLN A 94 28.10 -5.85 -24.20
C GLN A 94 27.26 -5.58 -22.97
N ASP A 95 27.88 -5.60 -21.79
CA ASP A 95 27.22 -5.19 -20.55
C ASP A 95 27.18 -3.67 -20.45
N VAL A 96 26.06 -3.18 -20.01
CA VAL A 96 25.76 -1.75 -19.86
C VAL A 96 25.07 -1.52 -18.54
N ASP A 97 25.58 -0.53 -17.81
CA ASP A 97 25.05 -0.17 -16.51
C ASP A 97 24.34 1.18 -16.59
N VAL A 98 23.03 1.19 -16.36
CA VAL A 98 22.19 2.38 -16.36
C VAL A 98 21.92 2.78 -14.92
N ARG A 99 22.69 3.75 -14.38
CA ARG A 99 22.66 4.15 -12.97
C ARG A 99 22.08 5.51 -12.69
N SER A 100 21.76 6.26 -13.72
CA SER A 100 21.27 7.64 -13.58
C SER A 100 20.43 8.06 -14.76
N THR A 101 19.82 9.23 -14.65
CA THR A 101 19.15 9.90 -15.78
C THR A 101 20.12 10.41 -16.85
N VAL A 102 21.44 10.39 -16.62
CA VAL A 102 22.44 10.75 -17.64
C VAL A 102 22.52 9.64 -18.68
N PRO A 103 22.45 9.94 -20.00
CA PRO A 103 22.53 8.95 -21.06
C PRO A 103 23.78 8.07 -20.98
N THR A 104 23.58 6.76 -21.04
CA THR A 104 24.69 5.82 -21.21
C THR A 104 25.00 5.66 -22.68
N SER A 105 26.19 6.10 -23.10
CA SER A 105 26.61 6.03 -24.50
C SER A 105 27.51 4.84 -24.75
N VAL A 106 27.17 4.00 -25.76
CA VAL A 106 27.93 2.81 -26.12
C VAL A 106 28.31 2.78 -27.60
N GLN A 107 29.45 2.19 -27.90
CA GLN A 107 29.86 1.89 -29.28
C GLN A 107 30.08 0.39 -29.41
N ILE A 108 29.41 -0.22 -30.36
CA ILE A 108 29.42 -1.66 -30.57
C ILE A 108 30.04 -1.99 -31.91
N GLY A 109 31.12 -2.78 -31.89
CA GLY A 109 31.80 -3.26 -33.08
C GLY A 109 31.39 -4.64 -33.47
N LEU A 110 30.84 -4.84 -34.68
CA LEU A 110 30.51 -6.16 -35.19
C LEU A 110 31.66 -6.70 -36.07
N LYS A 111 31.94 -7.98 -35.90
CA LYS A 111 32.94 -8.69 -36.73
C LYS A 111 32.17 -9.45 -37.82
N VAL A 112 32.70 -9.47 -39.03
CA VAL A 112 32.15 -10.30 -40.12
C VAL A 112 32.18 -11.77 -39.70
N GLY A 113 31.09 -12.45 -39.81
CA GLY A 113 30.93 -13.84 -39.38
C GLY A 113 30.05 -14.63 -40.36
N SER A 114 30.21 -15.96 -40.42
CA SER A 114 29.30 -16.81 -41.17
C SER A 114 27.93 -16.84 -40.48
N ALA A 115 26.86 -16.90 -41.27
CA ALA A 115 25.46 -16.80 -40.84
C ALA A 115 24.95 -17.83 -39.80
N ASN A 116 25.77 -18.70 -39.29
CA ASN A 116 25.41 -19.81 -38.42
C ASN A 116 25.98 -19.74 -36.99
N THR A 117 26.54 -18.61 -36.59
CA THR A 117 26.97 -18.47 -35.19
C THR A 117 25.89 -17.80 -34.37
N SER A 118 24.91 -18.57 -33.89
CA SER A 118 24.03 -18.12 -32.83
C SER A 118 24.83 -18.09 -31.53
N VAL A 119 25.15 -16.92 -31.00
CA VAL A 119 25.65 -16.81 -29.64
C VAL A 119 24.43 -16.80 -28.73
N THR A 120 24.19 -17.89 -28.05
CA THR A 120 23.25 -17.89 -26.92
C THR A 120 23.96 -17.17 -25.80
N VAL A 121 23.47 -15.99 -25.42
CA VAL A 121 23.95 -15.29 -24.23
C VAL A 121 23.45 -16.09 -23.03
N GLU A 122 24.32 -16.89 -22.43
CA GLU A 122 24.08 -17.48 -21.13
C GLU A 122 24.55 -16.49 -20.08
N ALA A 123 23.64 -15.97 -19.26
CA ALA A 123 24.00 -15.15 -18.11
C ALA A 123 24.98 -15.91 -17.21
N LYS A 124 26.12 -15.31 -16.89
CA LYS A 124 27.02 -15.82 -15.88
C LYS A 124 26.53 -15.36 -14.50
N GLY A 125 26.89 -16.06 -13.43
CA GLY A 125 26.49 -15.68 -12.08
C GLY A 125 26.86 -14.25 -11.70
N GLU A 126 27.99 -13.74 -12.18
CA GLU A 126 28.44 -12.35 -11.96
C GLU A 126 27.55 -11.29 -12.62
N ASP A 127 26.81 -11.66 -13.65
CA ASP A 127 25.89 -10.79 -14.38
C ASP A 127 24.50 -10.72 -13.71
N LEU A 128 24.26 -11.55 -12.70
CA LEU A 128 22.98 -11.66 -11.99
C LEU A 128 22.99 -10.91 -10.64
N VAL A 129 24.12 -10.39 -10.20
CA VAL A 129 24.26 -9.68 -8.93
C VAL A 129 24.50 -8.19 -9.14
N GLU A 130 23.90 -7.39 -8.30
CA GLU A 130 23.96 -5.94 -8.39
C GLU A 130 24.92 -5.36 -7.36
N ASN A 131 25.93 -4.63 -7.82
CA ASN A 131 26.90 -3.98 -6.92
C ASN A 131 26.36 -2.65 -6.39
N GLU A 132 25.22 -2.70 -5.70
CA GLU A 132 24.55 -1.56 -5.11
C GLU A 132 24.31 -1.76 -3.61
N PRO A 133 24.50 -0.70 -2.76
CA PRO A 133 24.33 -0.80 -1.32
C PRO A 133 22.88 -0.89 -0.84
N THR A 134 21.93 -0.44 -1.66
CA THR A 134 20.51 -0.38 -1.29
C THR A 134 19.82 -1.72 -1.54
N PHE A 135 19.02 -2.18 -0.59
CA PHE A 135 18.19 -3.36 -0.79
C PHE A 135 16.90 -2.98 -1.51
N HIS A 136 16.61 -3.65 -2.59
CA HIS A 136 15.42 -3.39 -3.41
C HIS A 136 14.96 -4.63 -4.17
N THR A 137 13.77 -4.54 -4.73
CA THR A 137 13.20 -5.56 -5.62
C THR A 137 12.73 -4.87 -6.90
N ASP A 138 13.23 -5.31 -8.03
CA ASP A 138 12.84 -4.86 -9.34
C ASP A 138 11.90 -5.84 -10.01
N VAL A 139 10.84 -5.32 -10.60
CA VAL A 139 9.84 -6.10 -11.32
C VAL A 139 9.44 -5.38 -12.60
N ASP A 140 9.62 -6.03 -13.73
CA ASP A 140 9.14 -5.56 -15.03
C ASP A 140 7.73 -6.06 -15.33
N GLN A 141 7.10 -5.39 -16.28
CA GLN A 141 5.74 -5.73 -16.73
C GLN A 141 5.59 -7.19 -17.17
N ALA A 142 6.63 -7.79 -17.76
CA ALA A 142 6.56 -9.18 -18.21
C ALA A 142 6.28 -10.19 -17.07
N ILE A 143 6.73 -9.88 -15.85
CA ILE A 143 6.42 -10.67 -14.65
C ILE A 143 5.02 -10.30 -14.16
N THR A 144 4.71 -9.01 -14.07
CA THR A 144 3.43 -8.53 -13.51
C THR A 144 2.22 -8.99 -14.32
N ASP A 145 2.35 -9.09 -15.63
CA ASP A 145 1.25 -9.49 -16.52
C ASP A 145 0.78 -10.95 -16.30
N ARG A 146 1.60 -11.79 -15.67
CA ARG A 146 1.29 -13.22 -15.45
C ARG A 146 1.03 -13.57 -13.98
N LEU A 147 1.29 -12.65 -13.07
CA LEU A 147 0.98 -12.87 -11.66
C LEU A 147 -0.54 -13.01 -11.45
N PRO A 148 -0.99 -14.04 -10.72
CA PRO A 148 -2.38 -14.12 -10.28
C PRO A 148 -2.63 -13.07 -9.21
N LEU A 149 -3.19 -11.92 -9.60
CA LEU A 149 -3.51 -10.82 -8.69
C LEU A 149 -4.92 -10.96 -8.15
N GLY A 150 -5.08 -10.78 -6.84
CA GLY A 150 -6.34 -10.98 -6.13
C GLY A 150 -7.40 -9.91 -6.40
N SER A 151 -7.01 -8.72 -6.81
CA SER A 151 -7.96 -7.63 -7.03
C SER A 151 -7.43 -6.67 -8.09
N VAL A 152 -8.25 -6.36 -9.07
CA VAL A 152 -7.96 -5.35 -10.08
C VAL A 152 -7.93 -3.94 -9.47
N SER A 153 -8.78 -3.69 -8.47
CA SER A 153 -8.90 -2.37 -7.84
C SER A 153 -7.74 -2.02 -6.88
N SER A 154 -6.93 -2.99 -6.46
CA SER A 154 -5.74 -2.79 -5.63
C SER A 154 -4.50 -3.48 -6.25
N GLY A 155 -4.37 -3.42 -7.57
CA GLY A 155 -3.35 -4.14 -8.31
C GLY A 155 -1.93 -3.81 -7.88
N VAL A 156 -1.60 -2.54 -7.62
CA VAL A 156 -0.26 -2.13 -7.15
C VAL A 156 0.04 -2.69 -5.76
N SER A 157 -0.90 -2.58 -4.81
CA SER A 157 -0.73 -3.17 -3.47
C SER A 157 -0.53 -4.67 -3.52
N SER A 158 -1.37 -5.36 -4.30
CA SER A 158 -1.26 -6.82 -4.49
C SER A 158 0.07 -7.20 -5.12
N LEU A 159 0.53 -6.43 -6.12
CA LEU A 159 1.81 -6.65 -6.76
C LEU A 159 2.96 -6.53 -5.76
N VAL A 160 3.05 -5.39 -5.05
CA VAL A 160 4.09 -5.14 -4.04
C VAL A 160 4.13 -6.24 -3.00
N THR A 161 2.97 -6.65 -2.49
CA THR A 161 2.85 -7.71 -1.47
C THR A 161 3.33 -9.09 -1.96
N LEU A 162 3.13 -9.40 -3.25
CA LEU A 162 3.51 -10.71 -3.80
C LEU A 162 5.00 -10.81 -4.15
N VAL A 163 5.64 -9.69 -4.52
CA VAL A 163 7.00 -9.72 -5.09
C VAL A 163 8.08 -9.20 -4.17
N THR A 164 7.71 -8.54 -3.06
CA THR A 164 8.66 -7.86 -2.17
C THR A 164 8.69 -8.56 -0.81
N PRO A 165 9.87 -8.94 -0.28
CA PRO A 165 9.97 -9.48 1.07
C PRO A 165 9.69 -8.39 2.11
N GLY A 166 9.18 -8.79 3.28
CA GLY A 166 8.91 -7.89 4.39
C GLY A 166 7.62 -7.07 4.31
N ILE A 167 6.72 -7.44 3.41
CA ILE A 167 5.44 -6.73 3.24
C ILE A 167 4.31 -7.55 3.85
N ALA A 168 3.79 -7.08 4.97
CA ALA A 168 2.59 -7.65 5.56
C ALA A 168 1.34 -7.17 4.81
N ALA A 169 0.56 -8.11 4.27
CA ALA A 169 -0.72 -7.81 3.66
C ALA A 169 -1.80 -7.64 4.72
N ASP A 170 -2.58 -6.58 4.61
CA ASP A 170 -3.76 -6.34 5.40
C ASP A 170 -5.00 -6.25 4.50
N SER A 171 -6.16 -6.09 5.11
CA SER A 171 -7.44 -5.97 4.43
C SER A 171 -7.50 -4.72 3.54
N ASN A 172 -8.36 -4.76 2.53
CA ASN A 172 -8.70 -3.63 1.67
C ASN A 172 -7.52 -3.02 0.91
N GLY A 173 -6.49 -3.82 0.63
CA GLY A 173 -5.31 -3.39 -0.11
C GLY A 173 -4.38 -2.47 0.70
N LEU A 174 -4.54 -2.40 2.00
CA LEU A 174 -3.51 -1.88 2.88
C LEU A 174 -2.35 -2.86 2.95
N PHE A 175 -1.16 -2.34 3.11
CA PHE A 175 0.04 -3.15 3.29
C PHE A 175 1.05 -2.40 4.14
N HIS A 176 1.84 -3.16 4.88
CA HIS A 176 2.74 -2.64 5.90
C HIS A 176 4.14 -3.15 5.62
N GLY A 177 5.07 -2.21 5.41
CA GLY A 177 6.45 -2.52 5.09
C GLY A 177 7.28 -2.74 6.35
N LEU A 178 7.92 -3.91 6.47
CA LEU A 178 8.95 -4.18 7.47
C LEU A 178 8.54 -3.81 8.90
N GLY A 179 7.28 -4.11 9.26
CA GLY A 179 6.77 -3.95 10.62
C GLY A 179 6.34 -2.53 11.03
N ASP A 180 6.40 -1.55 10.13
CA ASP A 180 5.84 -0.22 10.37
C ASP A 180 4.37 -0.17 9.94
N HIS A 181 3.61 0.76 10.51
CA HIS A 181 2.22 0.94 10.17
C HIS A 181 2.07 1.84 8.94
N ALA A 182 2.01 1.22 7.73
CA ALA A 182 1.72 1.87 6.45
C ALA A 182 2.60 3.09 6.10
N GLN A 183 3.83 3.16 6.59
CA GLN A 183 4.80 4.22 6.28
C GLN A 183 5.41 4.03 4.87
N ASN A 184 4.57 4.05 3.85
CA ASN A 184 4.94 3.77 2.48
C ASN A 184 4.85 5.02 1.61
N SER A 185 5.79 5.22 0.70
CA SER A 185 5.73 6.29 -0.29
C SER A 185 5.91 5.76 -1.71
N PHE A 186 5.35 6.49 -2.66
CA PHE A 186 5.48 6.22 -4.08
C PHE A 186 6.24 7.34 -4.75
N SER A 187 7.08 6.99 -5.71
CA SER A 187 7.71 7.91 -6.63
C SER A 187 7.32 7.53 -8.06
N VAL A 188 6.35 8.23 -8.63
CA VAL A 188 5.84 7.96 -9.98
C VAL A 188 6.47 8.93 -10.96
N ASP A 189 7.36 8.45 -11.83
CA ASP A 189 8.17 9.31 -12.73
C ASP A 189 8.76 10.52 -12.01
N ASN A 190 9.27 10.30 -10.80
CA ASN A 190 9.85 11.31 -9.90
C ASN A 190 8.83 12.21 -9.16
N GLN A 191 7.53 12.04 -9.34
CA GLN A 191 6.52 12.69 -8.51
C GLN A 191 6.40 11.97 -7.18
N PRO A 192 6.61 12.61 -6.02
CA PRO A 192 6.36 11.98 -4.73
C PRO A 192 4.86 11.89 -4.45
N ILE A 193 4.41 10.74 -3.96
CA ILE A 193 3.06 10.49 -3.47
C ILE A 193 3.19 9.73 -2.16
N SER A 194 2.90 10.39 -1.06
CA SER A 194 3.06 9.86 0.30
C SER A 194 1.74 9.65 1.04
N ASP A 195 0.60 9.86 0.36
CA ASP A 195 -0.71 9.51 0.90
C ASP A 195 -0.88 8.00 0.95
N GLN A 196 -1.72 7.51 1.85
CA GLN A 196 -2.03 6.09 1.89
C GLN A 196 -2.77 5.64 0.64
N GLN A 197 -2.07 4.86 -0.18
CA GLN A 197 -2.60 4.32 -1.42
C GLN A 197 -3.33 3.00 -1.15
N SER A 198 -4.64 3.07 -0.92
CA SER A 198 -5.47 1.89 -0.68
C SER A 198 -6.91 2.12 -1.15
N LYS A 199 -7.70 1.05 -1.25
CA LYS A 199 -9.12 1.14 -1.60
C LYS A 199 -9.96 2.01 -0.66
N VAL A 200 -9.46 2.29 0.53
CA VAL A 200 -10.22 2.95 1.60
C VAL A 200 -9.79 4.38 1.88
N PHE A 201 -8.66 4.82 1.33
CA PHE A 201 -8.15 6.19 1.54
C PHE A 201 -7.96 6.97 0.26
N SER A 202 -7.37 6.36 -0.77
CA SER A 202 -7.16 6.99 -2.07
C SER A 202 -7.09 5.94 -3.18
N ASN A 203 -7.18 6.36 -4.43
CA ASN A 203 -7.06 5.45 -5.56
C ASN A 203 -5.59 5.22 -5.94
N GLN A 204 -5.27 4.00 -6.29
CA GLN A 204 -3.96 3.61 -6.77
C GLN A 204 -3.77 3.92 -8.26
N LEU A 205 -2.51 3.99 -8.68
CA LEU A 205 -2.15 4.05 -10.09
C LEU A 205 -2.64 2.78 -10.83
N PRO A 206 -3.26 2.90 -12.02
CA PRO A 206 -3.63 1.73 -12.81
C PRO A 206 -2.41 0.89 -13.19
N THR A 207 -2.46 -0.43 -12.97
CA THR A 207 -1.36 -1.34 -13.29
C THR A 207 -0.98 -1.34 -14.76
N ASP A 208 -1.93 -1.13 -15.66
CA ASP A 208 -1.68 -1.01 -17.10
C ASP A 208 -0.76 0.16 -17.47
N SER A 209 -0.63 1.17 -16.61
CA SER A 209 0.28 2.31 -16.82
C SER A 209 1.72 2.03 -16.40
N ILE A 210 1.95 0.96 -15.65
CA ILE A 210 3.26 0.63 -15.10
C ILE A 210 4.10 -0.08 -16.15
N GLN A 211 5.32 0.41 -16.36
CA GLN A 211 6.32 -0.27 -17.15
C GLN A 211 7.22 -1.12 -16.27
N SER A 212 7.70 -0.55 -15.19
CA SER A 212 8.54 -1.22 -14.20
C SER A 212 8.29 -0.65 -12.80
N LEU A 213 8.55 -1.48 -11.83
CA LEU A 213 8.39 -1.20 -10.41
C LEU A 213 9.70 -1.56 -9.71
N GLU A 214 10.22 -0.65 -8.91
CA GLU A 214 11.32 -0.89 -7.98
C GLU A 214 10.82 -0.63 -6.57
N VAL A 215 10.93 -1.60 -5.68
CA VAL A 215 10.54 -1.46 -4.28
C VAL A 215 11.79 -1.47 -3.41
N ILE A 216 12.11 -0.32 -2.85
CA ILE A 216 13.26 -0.14 -1.96
C ILE A 216 12.82 -0.50 -0.54
N THR A 217 13.47 -1.51 0.05
CA THR A 217 13.21 -2.02 1.39
C THR A 217 14.30 -1.66 2.39
N GLY A 218 15.49 -1.34 1.91
CA GLY A 218 16.64 -0.95 2.75
C GLY A 218 16.92 0.54 2.65
N ALA A 219 17.61 1.08 3.63
CA ALA A 219 18.07 2.47 3.78
C ALA A 219 18.01 3.31 2.47
N PRO A 220 16.92 3.99 2.15
CA PRO A 220 16.71 4.59 0.84
C PRO A 220 17.71 5.72 0.56
N PRO A 221 18.08 5.98 -0.70
CA PRO A 221 18.91 7.12 -1.10
C PRO A 221 18.36 8.46 -0.63
N ALA A 222 19.22 9.49 -0.51
CA ALA A 222 18.85 10.79 0.06
C ALA A 222 17.79 11.57 -0.73
N GLU A 223 17.57 11.20 -1.98
CA GLU A 223 16.49 11.77 -2.79
C GLU A 223 15.08 11.42 -2.28
N PHE A 224 14.93 10.36 -1.49
CA PHE A 224 13.67 9.93 -0.89
C PHE A 224 13.57 10.38 0.56
N GLY A 225 12.38 10.77 1.00
CA GLY A 225 12.08 11.19 2.37
C GLY A 225 10.60 11.03 2.65
N ASP A 226 10.12 11.65 3.70
CA ASP A 226 8.75 11.60 4.19
C ASP A 226 8.44 10.21 4.78
N LYS A 227 7.71 9.33 4.13
CA LYS A 227 7.40 7.98 4.59
C LYS A 227 8.32 6.98 3.90
N THR A 228 9.24 6.39 4.62
CA THR A 228 10.35 5.62 4.05
C THR A 228 10.51 4.20 4.56
N SER A 229 9.46 3.63 5.17
CA SER A 229 9.50 2.21 5.53
C SER A 229 9.76 1.36 4.29
N ILE A 230 9.04 1.67 3.22
CA ILE A 230 9.37 1.26 1.86
C ILE A 230 9.13 2.41 0.88
N VAL A 231 9.92 2.46 -0.18
CA VAL A 231 9.73 3.41 -1.29
C VAL A 231 9.41 2.62 -2.55
N ILE A 232 8.26 2.90 -3.14
CA ILE A 232 7.79 2.24 -4.35
C ILE A 232 8.01 3.20 -5.52
N LYS A 233 9.04 2.92 -6.29
CA LYS A 233 9.41 3.71 -7.47
C LYS A 233 8.78 3.11 -8.71
N VAL A 234 7.95 3.89 -9.38
CA VAL A 234 7.21 3.48 -10.56
C VAL A 234 7.72 4.26 -11.78
N THR A 235 8.09 3.52 -12.82
CA THR A 235 8.31 4.07 -14.15
C THR A 235 7.08 3.78 -14.99
N THR A 236 6.44 4.82 -15.53
CA THR A 236 5.23 4.64 -16.34
C THR A 236 5.58 4.38 -17.80
N ARG A 237 4.66 3.75 -18.52
CA ARG A 237 4.79 3.48 -19.96
C ARG A 237 4.76 4.76 -20.77
N SER A 238 5.48 4.75 -21.89
CA SER A 238 5.59 5.88 -22.81
C SER A 238 5.31 5.45 -24.25
N GLY A 239 4.79 6.37 -25.06
CA GLY A 239 4.63 6.20 -26.50
C GLY A 239 5.79 6.79 -27.30
N LEU A 240 6.77 7.41 -26.67
CA LEU A 240 7.90 8.02 -27.38
C LEU A 240 8.74 6.93 -28.09
N GLY A 241 9.00 7.12 -29.38
CA GLY A 241 9.69 6.13 -30.21
C GLY A 241 8.80 5.02 -30.79
N VAL A 242 7.54 4.90 -30.35
CA VAL A 242 6.61 3.89 -30.82
C VAL A 242 5.97 4.33 -32.15
N THR A 243 6.63 4.02 -33.27
CA THR A 243 6.20 4.45 -34.61
C THR A 243 5.02 3.67 -35.15
N LYS A 244 4.80 2.46 -34.68
CA LYS A 244 3.62 1.63 -34.99
C LYS A 244 2.78 1.57 -33.75
N PRO A 245 1.49 1.97 -33.80
CA PRO A 245 0.59 1.84 -32.67
C PRO A 245 0.60 0.42 -32.12
N THR A 246 0.81 0.31 -30.80
CA THR A 246 0.77 -0.96 -30.08
C THR A 246 -0.11 -0.80 -28.86
N GLY A 247 -0.89 -1.81 -28.56
CA GLY A 247 -1.80 -1.74 -27.44
C GLY A 247 -2.53 -3.02 -27.19
N ARG A 248 -3.43 -2.97 -26.21
CA ARG A 248 -4.28 -4.08 -25.81
C ARG A 248 -5.68 -3.59 -25.51
N VAL A 249 -6.67 -4.32 -25.96
CA VAL A 249 -8.04 -4.25 -25.47
C VAL A 249 -8.36 -5.56 -24.79
N TYR A 250 -8.92 -5.52 -23.61
CA TYR A 250 -9.24 -6.75 -22.89
C TYR A 250 -10.56 -6.65 -22.13
N THR A 251 -11.14 -7.80 -21.87
CA THR A 251 -12.30 -7.96 -21.00
C THR A 251 -12.08 -9.12 -20.06
N THR A 252 -12.44 -8.91 -18.80
CA THR A 252 -12.40 -9.94 -17.76
C THR A 252 -13.79 -10.16 -17.20
N TYR A 253 -14.16 -11.41 -16.98
CA TYR A 253 -15.38 -11.77 -16.29
C TYR A 253 -15.10 -12.86 -15.25
N GLY A 254 -15.80 -12.83 -14.11
CA GLY A 254 -15.54 -13.81 -13.05
C GLY A 254 -16.54 -13.81 -11.91
N SER A 255 -16.10 -14.43 -10.83
CA SER A 255 -16.86 -14.59 -9.57
C SER A 255 -17.42 -13.27 -9.07
N PHE A 256 -18.53 -13.33 -8.34
CA PHE A 256 -19.25 -12.17 -7.77
C PHE A 256 -19.76 -11.18 -8.83
N GLY A 257 -19.99 -11.61 -10.06
CA GLY A 257 -20.36 -10.73 -11.15
C GLY A 257 -19.27 -9.73 -11.52
N THR A 258 -18.01 -10.04 -11.21
CA THR A 258 -16.87 -9.19 -11.58
C THR A 258 -16.76 -9.08 -13.09
N ALA A 259 -16.80 -7.86 -13.60
CA ALA A 259 -16.59 -7.54 -15.00
C ALA A 259 -15.61 -6.36 -15.09
N ASN A 260 -14.59 -6.50 -15.92
CA ASN A 260 -13.62 -5.44 -16.18
C ASN A 260 -13.37 -5.33 -17.68
N VAL A 261 -13.34 -4.12 -18.19
CA VAL A 261 -12.97 -3.81 -19.58
C VAL A 261 -11.85 -2.79 -19.55
N GLY A 262 -10.81 -3.04 -20.31
CA GLY A 262 -9.68 -2.13 -20.36
C GLY A 262 -9.09 -1.98 -21.77
N VAL A 263 -8.44 -0.85 -21.96
CA VAL A 263 -7.68 -0.52 -23.16
C VAL A 263 -6.40 0.20 -22.77
N ASN A 264 -5.31 -0.16 -23.43
CA ASN A 264 -4.12 0.65 -23.43
C ASN A 264 -3.56 0.79 -24.85
N LEU A 265 -2.92 1.91 -25.12
CA LEU A 265 -2.39 2.27 -26.43
C LEU A 265 -1.14 3.13 -26.26
N ALA A 266 -0.05 2.69 -26.90
CA ALA A 266 1.17 3.46 -27.10
C ALA A 266 1.33 3.81 -28.58
N TYR A 267 1.56 5.07 -28.88
CA TYR A 267 1.82 5.51 -30.26
C TYR A 267 2.59 6.83 -30.26
N GLY A 268 3.28 7.11 -31.36
CA GLY A 268 4.05 8.35 -31.48
C GLY A 268 5.12 8.28 -32.56
N GLY A 269 6.20 8.95 -32.34
CA GLY A 269 7.36 9.05 -33.18
C GLY A 269 8.60 9.43 -32.39
N GLN A 270 9.65 9.90 -33.06
CA GLN A 270 10.88 10.27 -32.40
C GLN A 270 10.79 11.60 -31.62
N LYS A 271 9.84 12.48 -31.96
CA LYS A 271 9.70 13.80 -31.34
C LYS A 271 8.52 13.93 -30.37
N TRP A 272 7.63 13.00 -30.38
CA TRP A 272 6.49 12.97 -29.48
C TRP A 272 5.98 11.56 -29.31
N GLY A 273 5.31 11.30 -28.21
CA GLY A 273 4.67 10.03 -27.95
C GLY A 273 3.50 10.21 -27.00
N ASN A 274 2.58 9.30 -27.08
CA ASN A 274 1.46 9.23 -26.14
C ASN A 274 1.24 7.79 -25.71
N PHE A 275 1.02 7.62 -24.43
CA PHE A 275 0.54 6.38 -23.84
C PHE A 275 -0.73 6.67 -23.06
N ILE A 276 -1.80 5.99 -23.40
CA ILE A 276 -3.08 6.07 -22.71
C ILE A 276 -3.50 4.70 -22.21
N ALA A 277 -4.04 4.63 -21.00
CA ALA A 277 -4.68 3.45 -20.43
C ALA A 277 -5.98 3.86 -19.75
N ALA A 278 -7.04 3.09 -20.03
CA ALA A 278 -8.33 3.28 -19.37
C ALA A 278 -8.96 1.93 -19.07
N ASN A 279 -9.56 1.80 -17.90
CA ASN A 279 -10.32 0.61 -17.54
C ASN A 279 -11.51 0.93 -16.64
N GLY A 280 -12.51 0.04 -16.69
CA GLY A 280 -13.70 0.09 -15.85
C GLY A 280 -13.97 -1.26 -15.22
N LEU A 281 -14.06 -1.30 -13.90
CA LEU A 281 -14.36 -2.47 -13.09
C LEU A 281 -15.74 -2.33 -12.43
N ASN A 282 -16.49 -3.41 -12.42
CA ASN A 282 -17.68 -3.58 -11.59
C ASN A 282 -17.62 -4.95 -10.91
N THR A 283 -17.98 -5.03 -9.63
CA THR A 283 -17.95 -6.28 -8.88
C THR A 283 -18.97 -6.26 -7.74
N GLY A 284 -19.49 -7.43 -7.40
CA GLY A 284 -20.31 -7.62 -6.20
C GLY A 284 -19.48 -7.79 -4.91
N ARG A 285 -18.14 -7.85 -5.02
CA ARG A 285 -17.23 -7.92 -3.88
C ARG A 285 -16.03 -6.99 -4.13
N PHE A 286 -16.17 -5.74 -3.69
CA PHE A 286 -15.15 -4.71 -3.94
C PHE A 286 -14.08 -4.66 -2.84
N LEU A 287 -14.49 -4.81 -1.59
CA LEU A 287 -13.62 -4.83 -0.42
C LEU A 287 -13.44 -6.26 0.12
N ASP A 288 -12.55 -6.40 1.07
CA ASP A 288 -12.44 -7.62 1.88
C ASP A 288 -13.51 -7.55 2.95
N GLY A 289 -14.55 -8.35 2.80
CA GLY A 289 -15.70 -8.28 3.66
C GLY A 289 -15.45 -8.77 5.08
N PRO A 290 -16.24 -8.31 6.07
CA PRO A 290 -16.12 -8.72 7.46
C PRO A 290 -16.62 -10.16 7.70
N GLU A 291 -17.18 -10.80 6.68
CA GLU A 291 -17.77 -12.13 6.74
C GLU A 291 -17.50 -12.91 5.46
N VAL A 292 -17.59 -14.24 5.54
CA VAL A 292 -17.50 -15.08 4.34
C VAL A 292 -18.66 -14.82 3.38
N ALA A 293 -19.88 -14.69 3.89
CA ALA A 293 -21.08 -14.31 3.15
C ALA A 293 -21.38 -12.82 3.31
N VAL A 294 -20.88 -12.01 2.40
CA VAL A 294 -21.00 -10.55 2.47
C VAL A 294 -22.30 -10.10 1.83
N LEU A 295 -23.08 -9.31 2.54
CA LEU A 295 -24.39 -8.81 2.10
C LEU A 295 -24.32 -7.45 1.40
N HIS A 296 -23.28 -6.65 1.65
CA HIS A 296 -23.19 -5.26 1.24
C HIS A 296 -21.74 -4.92 0.87
N ASP A 297 -21.33 -5.21 -0.39
CA ASP A 297 -19.94 -5.05 -0.83
C ASP A 297 -19.81 -4.79 -2.34
N LYS A 298 -20.87 -4.27 -2.98
CA LYS A 298 -20.78 -3.91 -4.40
C LYS A 298 -19.89 -2.69 -4.60
N GLY A 299 -19.18 -2.66 -5.74
CA GLY A 299 -18.41 -1.48 -6.09
C GLY A 299 -18.03 -1.43 -7.56
N ASN A 300 -17.65 -0.25 -7.98
CA ASN A 300 -17.13 0.01 -9.31
C ASN A 300 -15.92 0.96 -9.23
N GLN A 301 -15.08 0.90 -10.24
CA GLN A 301 -13.91 1.74 -10.36
C GLN A 301 -13.68 2.08 -11.83
N GLU A 302 -13.41 3.34 -12.13
CA GLU A 302 -12.96 3.84 -13.41
C GLU A 302 -11.57 4.45 -13.28
N ASN A 303 -10.68 4.12 -14.20
CA ASN A 303 -9.32 4.63 -14.25
C ASN A 303 -9.03 5.17 -15.65
N LEU A 304 -8.38 6.33 -15.69
CA LEU A 304 -7.77 6.88 -16.88
C LEU A 304 -6.37 7.36 -16.54
N PHE A 305 -5.40 6.91 -17.28
CA PHE A 305 -4.03 7.41 -17.25
C PHE A 305 -3.62 7.82 -18.65
N ASP A 306 -3.01 9.00 -18.79
CA ASP A 306 -2.50 9.51 -20.05
C ASP A 306 -1.13 10.15 -19.82
N ARG A 307 -0.16 9.72 -20.61
CA ARG A 307 1.18 10.29 -20.62
C ARG A 307 1.52 10.77 -22.02
N VAL A 308 1.89 12.05 -22.10
CA VAL A 308 2.34 12.67 -23.34
C VAL A 308 3.79 13.07 -23.18
N ASP A 309 4.64 12.67 -24.11
CA ASP A 309 6.06 12.98 -24.17
C ASP A 309 6.35 13.83 -25.40
N PHE A 310 7.17 14.89 -25.24
CA PHE A 310 7.62 15.77 -26.29
C PHE A 310 9.14 15.94 -26.24
N GLN A 311 9.82 15.62 -27.32
CA GLN A 311 11.19 16.01 -27.58
C GLN A 311 11.19 17.43 -28.20
N VAL A 312 11.22 18.46 -27.38
CA VAL A 312 11.04 19.85 -27.82
C VAL A 312 12.26 20.35 -28.60
N ALA A 313 13.46 20.00 -28.13
CA ALA A 313 14.73 20.26 -28.76
C ALA A 313 15.66 19.06 -28.59
N GLY A 314 16.85 19.08 -29.20
CA GLY A 314 17.79 17.97 -29.05
C GLY A 314 18.14 17.67 -27.60
N ALA A 315 18.19 18.69 -26.74
CA ALA A 315 18.56 18.59 -25.34
C ALA A 315 17.35 18.59 -24.39
N ASP A 316 16.13 18.83 -24.87
CA ASP A 316 14.97 19.12 -24.04
C ASP A 316 13.82 18.12 -24.28
N THR A 317 13.40 17.46 -23.23
CA THR A 317 12.20 16.61 -23.21
C THR A 317 11.21 17.11 -22.17
N ILE A 318 9.95 17.17 -22.54
CA ILE A 318 8.84 17.42 -21.63
C ILE A 318 7.95 16.18 -21.63
N HIS A 319 7.55 15.71 -20.47
CA HIS A 319 6.45 14.78 -20.36
C HIS A 319 5.40 15.30 -19.37
N VAL A 320 4.16 14.92 -19.62
CA VAL A 320 3.03 15.24 -18.74
C VAL A 320 2.27 13.96 -18.44
N ASN A 321 2.19 13.63 -17.18
CA ASN A 321 1.30 12.58 -16.70
C ASN A 321 -0.02 13.19 -16.25
N PHE A 322 -1.09 12.63 -16.72
CA PHE A 322 -2.45 12.90 -16.27
C PHE A 322 -3.07 11.61 -15.76
N ALA A 323 -3.70 11.63 -14.59
CA ALA A 323 -4.47 10.51 -14.08
C ALA A 323 -5.79 11.00 -13.50
N PHE A 324 -6.86 10.27 -13.82
CA PHE A 324 -8.16 10.39 -13.19
C PHE A 324 -8.62 9.00 -12.77
N THR A 325 -9.00 8.87 -11.51
CA THR A 325 -9.57 7.62 -11.00
C THR A 325 -10.77 7.94 -10.13
N ARG A 326 -11.79 7.09 -10.23
CA ARG A 326 -12.98 7.15 -9.40
C ARG A 326 -13.32 5.75 -8.93
N SER A 327 -13.59 5.58 -7.66
CA SER A 327 -14.24 4.39 -7.12
C SER A 327 -15.47 4.77 -6.32
N TRP A 328 -16.48 3.94 -6.43
CA TRP A 328 -17.66 3.96 -5.57
C TRP A 328 -17.90 2.55 -5.05
N PHE A 329 -18.16 2.42 -3.76
CA PHE A 329 -18.35 1.11 -3.16
C PHE A 329 -19.22 1.18 -1.91
N GLN A 330 -19.91 0.10 -1.66
CA GLN A 330 -20.60 -0.17 -0.42
C GLN A 330 -19.59 -0.56 0.66
N ASN A 331 -19.84 -0.17 1.89
CA ASN A 331 -19.03 -0.60 3.01
C ASN A 331 -19.61 -1.89 3.56
N PRO A 332 -18.87 -2.99 3.59
CA PRO A 332 -19.38 -4.27 4.05
C PRO A 332 -19.80 -4.18 5.51
N ASN A 333 -20.94 -4.75 5.82
CA ASN A 333 -21.49 -4.80 7.16
C ASN A 333 -21.46 -6.22 7.69
N THR A 334 -21.36 -6.36 9.01
CA THR A 334 -21.48 -7.66 9.66
C THR A 334 -22.89 -8.25 9.45
N TRP A 335 -22.99 -9.57 9.56
CA TRP A 335 -24.25 -10.27 9.42
C TRP A 335 -25.28 -9.78 10.43
N ASP A 336 -24.89 -9.63 11.69
CA ASP A 336 -25.75 -9.15 12.77
C ASP A 336 -26.26 -7.73 12.49
N GLN A 337 -25.39 -6.85 11.98
CA GLN A 337 -25.75 -5.49 11.63
C GLN A 337 -26.77 -5.44 10.49
N GLN A 338 -26.64 -6.31 9.49
CA GLN A 338 -27.60 -6.40 8.39
C GLN A 338 -28.96 -6.94 8.81
N LEU A 339 -29.00 -7.90 9.71
CA LEU A 339 -30.23 -8.54 10.10
C LEU A 339 -31.07 -7.72 11.08
N HIS A 340 -30.46 -6.75 11.81
CA HIS A 340 -31.11 -5.95 12.84
C HIS A 340 -32.03 -6.80 13.75
N THR A 341 -31.52 -7.95 14.19
CA THR A 341 -32.28 -8.84 15.01
C THR A 341 -32.58 -8.20 16.35
N CYS A 342 -33.77 -8.43 16.89
CA CYS A 342 -34.16 -8.02 18.25
C CYS A 342 -33.36 -8.76 19.32
N SER A 343 -32.07 -8.63 19.27
CA SER A 343 -31.13 -9.06 20.27
C SER A 343 -30.69 -7.88 21.12
N ALA A 344 -29.94 -8.14 22.15
CA ALA A 344 -29.45 -7.15 23.09
C ALA A 344 -28.91 -5.86 22.41
N GLY A 345 -29.44 -4.73 22.79
CA GLY A 345 -29.04 -3.41 22.33
C GLY A 345 -30.00 -2.71 21.37
N PHE A 346 -30.81 -3.42 20.59
CA PHE A 346 -31.80 -2.78 19.72
C PHE A 346 -33.10 -2.45 20.44
N THR A 347 -33.72 -1.33 20.07
CA THR A 347 -35.12 -1.07 20.41
C THR A 347 -36.00 -1.95 19.54
N CYS A 348 -36.95 -2.69 20.16
CA CYS A 348 -37.76 -3.67 19.48
C CYS A 348 -39.25 -3.34 19.64
N ASN A 349 -40.05 -3.58 18.59
CA ASN A 349 -41.50 -3.56 18.70
C ASN A 349 -42.03 -4.87 19.31
N LEU A 350 -43.32 -4.89 19.55
CA LEU A 350 -44.00 -6.07 20.14
C LEU A 350 -43.95 -7.34 19.24
N ALA A 351 -43.67 -7.16 17.95
CA ALA A 351 -43.52 -8.27 17.01
C ALA A 351 -42.05 -8.79 16.93
N GLY A 352 -41.15 -8.27 17.74
CA GLY A 352 -39.73 -8.67 17.74
C GLY A 352 -38.96 -8.16 16.56
N VAL A 353 -39.31 -7.00 15.97
CA VAL A 353 -38.61 -6.34 14.89
C VAL A 353 -37.84 -5.16 15.46
N ALA A 354 -36.55 -4.99 15.07
CA ALA A 354 -35.75 -3.83 15.42
C ALA A 354 -36.34 -2.57 14.78
N VAL A 355 -36.52 -1.54 15.58
CA VAL A 355 -37.14 -0.29 15.15
C VAL A 355 -36.29 0.93 15.52
N ASN A 356 -36.46 1.97 14.75
CA ASN A 356 -35.93 3.29 15.04
C ASN A 356 -36.49 3.74 16.42
N PRO A 357 -35.63 4.03 17.41
CA PRO A 357 -36.01 4.32 18.76
C PRO A 357 -36.84 5.62 18.90
N VAL A 358 -36.78 6.50 17.91
CA VAL A 358 -37.50 7.80 17.95
C VAL A 358 -38.89 7.72 17.36
N ASN A 359 -39.06 7.03 16.24
CA ASN A 359 -40.33 7.01 15.51
C ASN A 359 -41.03 5.64 15.45
N GLY A 360 -40.40 4.57 15.98
CA GLY A 360 -40.94 3.23 16.00
C GLY A 360 -41.04 2.54 14.64
N ALA A 361 -40.51 3.13 13.57
CA ALA A 361 -40.50 2.50 12.26
C ALA A 361 -39.49 1.33 12.22
N PRO A 362 -39.74 0.25 11.46
CA PRO A 362 -38.73 -0.76 11.23
C PRO A 362 -37.43 -0.15 10.67
N LEU A 363 -36.27 -0.60 11.18
CA LEU A 363 -34.99 -0.16 10.66
C LEU A 363 -34.82 -0.59 9.20
N GLY A 364 -34.33 0.31 8.37
CA GLY A 364 -33.91 0.03 7.00
C GLY A 364 -32.61 -0.79 6.96
N PRO A 365 -32.14 -1.15 5.75
CA PRO A 365 -30.87 -1.82 5.61
C PRO A 365 -29.71 -0.91 6.01
N THR A 366 -28.65 -1.49 6.56
CA THR A 366 -27.37 -0.80 6.69
C THR A 366 -26.77 -0.64 5.29
N ASP A 367 -26.74 0.59 4.76
CA ASP A 367 -26.34 0.88 3.40
C ASP A 367 -25.23 1.94 3.32
N GLN A 368 -24.31 1.89 4.27
CA GLN A 368 -23.10 2.74 4.28
C GLN A 368 -22.29 2.58 2.98
N ARG A 369 -21.75 3.66 2.47
CA ARG A 369 -21.04 3.63 1.20
C ARG A 369 -19.98 4.71 1.11
N SER A 370 -18.98 4.50 0.27
CA SER A 370 -17.88 5.42 0.04
C SER A 370 -17.71 5.77 -1.43
N GLN A 371 -17.14 6.92 -1.68
CA GLN A 371 -16.67 7.35 -2.98
C GLN A 371 -15.32 8.01 -2.88
N ILE A 372 -14.37 7.61 -3.73
CA ILE A 372 -13.05 8.22 -3.84
C ILE A 372 -12.87 8.74 -5.25
N LYS A 373 -12.38 9.97 -5.38
CA LYS A 373 -11.98 10.56 -6.66
C LYS A 373 -10.56 11.08 -6.54
N THR A 374 -9.71 10.71 -7.49
CA THR A 374 -8.33 11.18 -7.58
C THR A 374 -8.10 11.87 -8.92
N TYR A 375 -7.49 13.04 -8.87
CA TYR A 375 -7.04 13.80 -10.03
C TYR A 375 -5.55 14.06 -9.86
N ASN A 376 -4.76 13.81 -10.88
CA ASN A 376 -3.33 14.06 -10.86
C ASN A 376 -2.85 14.63 -12.19
N VAL A 377 -2.04 15.69 -12.12
CA VAL A 377 -1.34 16.27 -13.27
C VAL A 377 0.10 16.53 -12.86
N ALA A 378 1.05 15.99 -13.61
CA ALA A 378 2.47 16.11 -13.30
C ALA A 378 3.31 16.37 -14.56
N PRO A 379 3.52 17.63 -14.95
CA PRO A 379 4.48 17.99 -15.97
C PRO A 379 5.91 17.90 -15.45
N THR A 380 6.81 17.38 -16.28
CA THR A 380 8.26 17.33 -16.01
C THR A 380 9.04 17.74 -17.24
N TRP A 381 9.98 18.65 -17.07
CA TRP A 381 10.96 19.06 -18.08
C TRP A 381 12.33 18.50 -17.69
N THR A 382 13.00 17.88 -18.64
CA THR A 382 14.34 17.35 -18.49
C THR A 382 15.25 17.99 -19.55
N HIS A 383 16.37 18.54 -19.11
CA HIS A 383 17.36 19.21 -19.96
C HIS A 383 18.73 18.55 -19.86
N LEU A 384 19.24 18.11 -21.00
CA LEU A 384 20.59 17.56 -21.09
C LEU A 384 21.63 18.72 -21.20
N ILE A 385 22.19 19.08 -20.06
CA ILE A 385 23.22 20.15 -20.00
C ILE A 385 24.47 19.72 -20.78
N SER A 386 24.85 18.46 -20.69
CA SER A 386 26.00 17.86 -21.36
C SER A 386 25.88 16.34 -21.37
N SER A 387 26.73 15.64 -22.10
CA SER A 387 26.79 14.16 -22.05
C SER A 387 27.05 13.57 -20.65
N LYS A 388 27.27 14.42 -19.63
CA LYS A 388 27.57 14.02 -18.24
C LYS A 388 26.63 14.66 -17.23
N ALA A 389 25.73 15.55 -17.64
CA ALA A 389 24.88 16.30 -16.71
C ALA A 389 23.47 16.46 -17.27
N VAL A 390 22.50 16.18 -16.43
CA VAL A 390 21.06 16.33 -16.70
C VAL A 390 20.44 17.15 -15.60
N PHE A 391 19.60 18.09 -15.98
CA PHE A 391 18.74 18.86 -15.08
C PHE A 391 17.28 18.44 -15.30
N THR A 392 16.54 18.27 -14.20
CA THR A 392 15.13 17.94 -14.24
C THR A 392 14.34 18.92 -13.37
N LEU A 393 13.23 19.41 -13.90
CA LEU A 393 12.26 20.25 -13.19
C LEU A 393 10.87 19.66 -13.36
N GLY A 394 10.25 19.26 -12.29
CA GLY A 394 8.87 18.74 -12.26
C GLY A 394 7.97 19.60 -11.39
N GLY A 395 6.71 19.75 -11.81
CA GLY A 395 5.64 20.27 -11.00
C GLY A 395 4.53 19.25 -10.92
N PHE A 396 3.69 19.32 -9.90
CA PHE A 396 2.54 18.43 -9.79
C PHE A 396 1.41 19.05 -8.97
N VAL A 397 0.21 18.60 -9.30
CA VAL A 397 -0.99 18.82 -8.47
C VAL A 397 -1.75 17.51 -8.44
N ARG A 398 -1.95 16.98 -7.23
CA ARG A 398 -2.77 15.81 -6.97
C ARG A 398 -3.88 16.20 -6.00
N LYS A 399 -5.11 15.78 -6.29
CA LYS A 399 -6.25 15.96 -5.42
C LYS A 399 -6.96 14.64 -5.20
N ASP A 400 -7.06 14.24 -3.94
CA ASP A 400 -7.86 13.12 -3.49
C ASP A 400 -9.09 13.65 -2.73
N GLN A 401 -10.25 13.17 -3.13
CA GLN A 401 -11.53 13.44 -2.46
C GLN A 401 -12.10 12.11 -1.99
N PHE A 402 -12.32 12.00 -0.69
CA PHE A 402 -12.95 10.87 -0.06
C PHE A 402 -14.27 11.28 0.56
N ASN A 403 -15.34 10.59 0.19
CA ASN A 403 -16.65 10.75 0.78
C ASN A 403 -17.12 9.44 1.40
N PHE A 404 -17.56 9.50 2.64
CA PHE A 404 -18.25 8.41 3.33
C PHE A 404 -19.67 8.84 3.66
N TYR A 405 -20.63 8.02 3.33
CA TYR A 405 -22.05 8.31 3.52
C TYR A 405 -22.63 7.31 4.52
N PRO A 406 -23.29 7.79 5.59
CA PRO A 406 -24.03 6.93 6.51
C PRO A 406 -25.23 6.27 5.82
N SER A 407 -25.88 5.34 6.50
CA SER A 407 -27.14 4.77 6.05
C SER A 407 -28.25 5.81 5.94
N GLY A 408 -29.24 5.54 5.11
CA GLY A 408 -30.37 6.45 4.90
C GLY A 408 -31.18 6.66 6.19
N ASP A 409 -31.32 5.64 7.02
CA ASP A 409 -31.74 5.76 8.43
C ASP A 409 -30.49 5.64 9.30
N PRO A 410 -30.07 6.69 10.01
CA PRO A 410 -28.85 6.69 10.81
C PRO A 410 -28.82 5.60 11.88
N PHE A 411 -29.98 5.17 12.39
CA PHE A 411 -30.08 4.08 13.38
C PHE A 411 -29.78 2.71 12.80
N ALA A 412 -29.81 2.56 11.48
CA ALA A 412 -29.37 1.36 10.80
C ALA A 412 -27.83 1.17 10.84
N ASP A 413 -27.07 2.21 11.18
CA ASP A 413 -25.62 2.12 11.37
C ASP A 413 -25.25 1.50 12.73
N PHE A 414 -26.19 1.43 13.66
CA PHE A 414 -25.95 0.85 14.98
C PHE A 414 -25.63 -0.64 14.89
N SER A 415 -24.57 -1.06 15.56
CA SER A 415 -24.20 -2.47 15.74
C SER A 415 -23.71 -2.67 17.17
N PRO A 416 -24.41 -3.47 17.98
CA PRO A 416 -24.04 -3.67 19.38
C PRO A 416 -22.60 -4.17 19.53
N GLY A 417 -21.79 -3.45 20.32
CA GLY A 417 -20.38 -3.77 20.56
C GLY A 417 -19.40 -3.49 19.41
N LEU A 418 -19.88 -3.04 18.24
CA LEU A 418 -19.05 -2.71 17.10
C LEU A 418 -19.13 -1.23 16.72
N GLN A 419 -20.34 -0.70 16.55
CA GLN A 419 -20.58 0.67 16.12
C GLN A 419 -21.72 1.32 16.90
N ALA A 420 -21.42 2.32 17.71
CA ALA A 420 -22.39 3.08 18.49
C ALA A 420 -22.74 4.43 17.85
N GLN A 421 -22.12 4.75 16.71
CA GLN A 421 -22.20 6.06 16.07
C GLN A 421 -22.55 5.95 14.59
N THR A 422 -23.22 6.97 14.07
CA THR A 422 -23.35 7.21 12.63
C THR A 422 -22.40 8.31 12.22
N ILE A 423 -21.73 8.12 11.07
CA ILE A 423 -20.66 8.98 10.60
C ILE A 423 -20.86 9.31 9.13
N GLY A 424 -20.64 10.58 8.78
CA GLY A 424 -20.44 11.01 7.40
C GLY A 424 -19.13 11.76 7.26
N GLN A 425 -18.44 11.66 6.13
CA GLN A 425 -17.19 12.37 5.87
C GLN A 425 -17.14 12.94 4.45
N ASP A 426 -16.68 14.19 4.29
CA ASP A 426 -16.21 14.78 3.04
C ASP A 426 -14.80 15.34 3.27
N ARG A 427 -13.80 14.52 2.93
CA ARG A 427 -12.39 14.88 3.05
C ARG A 427 -11.81 15.22 1.68
N LYS A 428 -11.06 16.32 1.62
CA LYS A 428 -10.33 16.76 0.43
C LYS A 428 -8.89 17.01 0.80
N LEU A 429 -8.00 16.29 0.14
CA LEU A 429 -6.55 16.45 0.26
C LEU A 429 -5.99 16.86 -1.10
N THR A 430 -5.41 18.05 -1.18
CA THR A 430 -4.75 18.53 -2.39
C THR A 430 -3.27 18.71 -2.11
N ASN A 431 -2.42 18.00 -2.83
CA ASN A 431 -0.97 18.15 -2.79
C ASN A 431 -0.50 18.86 -4.06
N ALA A 432 0.14 20.00 -3.91
CA ALA A 432 0.78 20.75 -5.01
C ALA A 432 2.25 20.92 -4.70
N GLY A 433 3.11 20.66 -5.67
CA GLY A 433 4.54 20.74 -5.41
C GLY A 433 5.39 20.97 -6.65
N VAL A 434 6.65 21.25 -6.36
CA VAL A 434 7.71 21.41 -7.37
C VAL A 434 8.93 20.63 -6.89
N ARG A 435 9.56 19.92 -7.81
CA ARG A 435 10.83 19.21 -7.61
C ARG A 435 11.82 19.60 -8.68
N SER A 436 13.07 19.80 -8.29
CA SER A 436 14.17 20.09 -9.20
C SER A 436 15.39 19.28 -8.80
N ASP A 437 16.01 18.61 -9.78
CA ASP A 437 17.15 17.74 -9.58
C ASP A 437 18.24 18.03 -10.63
N ILE A 438 19.48 17.86 -10.24
CA ILE A 438 20.62 17.80 -11.15
C ILE A 438 21.38 16.50 -10.92
N SER A 439 21.63 15.75 -11.99
CA SER A 439 22.46 14.55 -12.00
C SER A 439 23.73 14.81 -12.78
N TYR A 440 24.89 14.40 -12.23
CA TYR A 440 26.19 14.59 -12.84
C TYR A 440 27.06 13.34 -12.69
N VAL A 441 27.50 12.78 -13.82
CA VAL A 441 28.35 11.59 -13.85
C VAL A 441 29.73 11.94 -14.34
N LYS A 442 30.75 11.65 -13.52
CA LYS A 442 32.15 11.87 -13.89
C LYS A 442 33.07 10.82 -13.26
N GLY A 443 33.68 9.99 -14.10
CA GLY A 443 34.57 8.94 -13.62
C GLY A 443 33.85 7.93 -12.71
N ILE A 444 34.27 7.85 -11.46
CA ILE A 444 33.69 6.96 -10.46
C ILE A 444 32.47 7.56 -9.75
N HIS A 445 32.17 8.82 -9.95
CA HIS A 445 31.16 9.59 -9.24
C HIS A 445 29.87 9.70 -10.05
N ASN A 446 28.74 9.46 -9.39
CA ASN A 446 27.38 9.72 -9.88
C ASN A 446 26.67 10.57 -8.82
N ILE A 447 26.79 11.90 -8.99
CA ILE A 447 26.29 12.89 -8.05
C ILE A 447 24.86 13.27 -8.44
N LYS A 448 23.95 13.28 -7.46
CA LYS A 448 22.61 13.83 -7.62
C LYS A 448 22.34 14.82 -6.48
N ALA A 449 21.78 15.98 -6.81
CA ALA A 449 21.34 16.97 -5.83
C ALA A 449 20.00 17.53 -6.25
N GLY A 450 19.16 17.86 -5.27
CA GLY A 450 17.82 18.35 -5.57
C GLY A 450 17.16 19.07 -4.43
N ILE A 451 16.04 19.68 -4.79
CA ILE A 451 15.10 20.36 -3.88
C ILE A 451 13.68 19.90 -4.22
N THR A 452 12.89 19.68 -3.20
CA THR A 452 11.44 19.43 -3.34
C THR A 452 10.71 20.37 -2.41
N PHE A 453 9.65 20.98 -2.91
CA PHE A 453 8.67 21.70 -2.10
C PHE A 453 7.30 21.10 -2.34
N GLN A 454 6.59 20.79 -1.27
CA GLN A 454 5.23 20.27 -1.28
C GLN A 454 4.34 21.10 -0.36
N HIS A 455 3.09 21.29 -0.77
CA HIS A 455 2.08 21.96 0.01
C HIS A 455 0.78 21.16 -0.06
N TRP A 456 0.40 20.59 1.07
CA TRP A 456 -0.87 19.89 1.23
C TRP A 456 -1.90 20.84 1.81
N PHE A 457 -3.07 20.88 1.17
CA PHE A 457 -4.26 21.56 1.64
C PHE A 457 -5.26 20.49 2.04
N LEU A 458 -5.55 20.38 3.32
CA LEU A 458 -6.50 19.43 3.85
C LEU A 458 -7.76 20.15 4.33
N THR A 459 -8.91 19.60 3.94
CA THR A 459 -10.21 19.96 4.50
C THR A 459 -10.92 18.66 4.89
N GLU A 460 -11.36 18.59 6.14
CA GLU A 460 -12.14 17.49 6.71
C GLU A 460 -13.48 18.05 7.16
N ASN A 461 -14.58 17.58 6.58
CA ASN A 461 -15.93 17.92 7.01
C ASN A 461 -16.63 16.63 7.40
N ASP A 462 -16.86 16.45 8.70
CA ASP A 462 -17.41 15.23 9.22
C ASP A 462 -18.69 15.49 9.98
N THR A 463 -19.59 14.51 9.91
CA THR A 463 -20.82 14.48 10.72
C THR A 463 -20.75 13.27 11.62
N LEU A 464 -20.94 13.46 12.92
CA LEU A 464 -20.86 12.40 13.91
C LEU A 464 -22.05 12.51 14.89
N ALA A 465 -22.72 11.38 15.13
CA ALA A 465 -23.78 11.31 16.13
C ALA A 465 -23.79 9.94 16.77
N THR A 466 -24.30 9.82 17.98
CA THR A 466 -24.55 8.53 18.61
C THR A 466 -25.93 8.00 18.22
N VAL A 467 -25.98 6.68 18.01
CA VAL A 467 -27.20 5.93 17.62
C VAL A 467 -27.46 4.72 18.53
N ASP A 468 -26.66 4.54 19.57
CA ASP A 468 -26.79 3.46 20.53
C ASP A 468 -27.85 3.80 21.57
N PRO A 469 -28.99 3.08 21.64
CA PRO A 469 -30.03 3.31 22.65
C PRO A 469 -29.57 3.04 24.07
N GLY A 470 -28.54 2.21 24.26
CA GLY A 470 -27.96 1.87 25.55
C GLY A 470 -26.88 2.85 26.02
N PHE A 471 -26.49 3.80 25.16
CA PHE A 471 -25.34 4.67 25.40
C PHE A 471 -25.48 5.54 26.65
N SER A 472 -26.68 6.05 26.90
CA SER A 472 -26.98 6.89 28.05
C SER A 472 -26.79 6.20 29.42
N GLY A 473 -26.69 4.86 29.44
CA GLY A 473 -26.46 4.09 30.67
C GLY A 473 -25.00 3.81 31.01
N LEU A 474 -24.04 4.15 30.13
CA LEU A 474 -22.65 3.72 30.25
C LEU A 474 -21.69 4.77 30.84
N PHE A 475 -22.12 6.03 31.04
CA PHE A 475 -21.22 7.11 31.49
C PHE A 475 -21.44 7.55 32.93
N ASN A 476 -20.34 7.60 33.68
CA ASN A 476 -20.30 8.28 34.96
C ASN A 476 -20.30 9.79 34.72
N GLN A 477 -21.31 10.48 35.22
CA GLN A 477 -21.28 11.93 35.28
C GLN A 477 -20.24 12.35 36.32
N LEU A 478 -19.42 13.36 36.01
CA LEU A 478 -18.50 13.94 36.94
C LEU A 478 -19.09 15.21 37.54
N ASP A 479 -18.90 15.43 38.86
CA ASP A 479 -19.25 16.67 39.49
C ASP A 479 -18.30 17.81 39.07
N ALA A 480 -18.56 19.02 39.52
CA ALA A 480 -17.74 20.20 39.24
C ALA A 480 -16.28 20.08 39.71
N ASN A 481 -15.96 19.07 40.53
CA ASN A 481 -14.62 18.78 41.03
C ASN A 481 -13.96 17.58 40.32
N GLY A 482 -14.65 17.00 39.32
CA GLY A 482 -14.16 15.83 38.54
C GLY A 482 -14.38 14.49 39.27
N ASN A 483 -15.24 14.39 40.29
CA ASN A 483 -15.55 13.13 40.93
C ASN A 483 -16.77 12.48 40.30
N PRO A 484 -16.83 11.13 40.13
CA PRO A 484 -18.01 10.44 39.67
C PRO A 484 -19.23 10.70 40.55
N ILE A 485 -20.31 11.14 39.95
CA ILE A 485 -21.59 11.27 40.64
C ILE A 485 -22.26 9.92 40.67
N SER A 486 -22.46 9.35 41.87
CA SER A 486 -23.14 8.08 42.03
C SER A 486 -24.66 8.24 41.81
N ASN A 487 -25.25 7.45 40.93
CA ASN A 487 -26.71 7.39 40.82
C ASN A 487 -27.28 6.45 41.87
N PRO A 488 -28.04 6.96 42.88
CA PRO A 488 -28.60 6.14 43.94
C PRO A 488 -29.68 5.15 43.44
N ALA A 489 -30.16 5.27 42.20
CA ALA A 489 -31.13 4.37 41.63
C ALA A 489 -30.50 3.21 40.82
N SER A 490 -29.17 3.19 40.63
CA SER A 490 -28.48 2.10 39.91
C SER A 490 -28.06 0.99 40.89
N PRO A 491 -28.43 -0.27 40.66
CA PRO A 491 -28.04 -1.40 41.50
C PRO A 491 -26.50 -1.63 41.53
N THR A 492 -25.79 -1.07 40.59
CA THR A 492 -24.31 -1.17 40.45
C THR A 492 -23.52 0.07 40.89
N GLY A 493 -24.23 1.08 41.40
CA GLY A 493 -23.62 2.16 42.15
C GLY A 493 -22.79 3.18 41.35
N GLY A 494 -23.10 3.43 40.08
CA GLY A 494 -22.27 4.39 39.37
C GLY A 494 -22.68 4.92 38.01
N ASN A 495 -23.72 4.41 37.40
CA ASN A 495 -24.09 4.83 36.06
C ASN A 495 -25.28 5.79 36.04
N PHE A 496 -25.08 7.00 35.56
CA PHE A 496 -26.14 7.94 35.25
C PHE A 496 -26.76 7.63 33.90
N THR A 497 -28.07 7.71 33.77
CA THR A 497 -28.80 7.81 32.52
C THR A 497 -28.71 9.26 32.04
N CYS A 498 -27.98 9.55 31.00
CA CYS A 498 -27.99 10.88 30.37
C CYS A 498 -29.39 11.15 29.82
N GLY A 499 -29.95 12.33 30.12
CA GLY A 499 -31.30 12.71 29.71
C GLY A 499 -32.39 12.38 30.72
N ASP A 500 -32.07 12.09 31.99
CA ASP A 500 -33.05 11.98 33.06
C ASP A 500 -33.68 13.36 33.33
N PRO A 501 -34.98 13.55 33.01
CA PRO A 501 -35.69 14.81 33.26
C PRO A 501 -35.80 15.19 34.75
N THR A 502 -35.44 14.29 35.66
CA THR A 502 -35.42 14.54 37.10
C THR A 502 -34.13 15.16 37.60
N GLN A 503 -33.11 15.29 36.71
CA GLN A 503 -31.81 15.87 36.98
C GLN A 503 -31.57 17.19 36.20
N PRO A 504 -32.16 18.31 36.57
CA PRO A 504 -32.17 19.55 35.78
C PRO A 504 -30.80 20.26 35.66
N ASN A 505 -29.77 19.79 36.36
CA ASN A 505 -28.45 20.41 36.38
C ASN A 505 -27.33 19.49 35.95
N GLU A 506 -27.57 18.61 34.94
CA GLU A 506 -26.50 17.81 34.34
C GLU A 506 -25.42 18.73 33.79
N VAL A 507 -24.25 18.73 34.39
CA VAL A 507 -23.06 19.45 33.93
C VAL A 507 -22.01 18.41 33.53
N GLY A 508 -21.46 18.53 32.34
CA GLY A 508 -20.37 17.66 31.93
C GLY A 508 -20.64 16.81 30.68
N PRO A 509 -19.95 15.67 30.49
CA PRO A 509 -20.01 14.86 29.28
C PRO A 509 -21.42 14.47 28.83
N CYS A 510 -22.33 14.20 29.77
CA CYS A 510 -23.72 13.84 29.47
C CYS A 510 -24.48 14.95 28.76
N GLN A 511 -24.41 16.20 29.19
CA GLN A 511 -25.03 17.33 28.47
C GLN A 511 -24.48 17.49 27.07
N THR A 512 -23.18 17.28 26.91
CA THR A 512 -22.51 17.39 25.63
C THR A 512 -22.97 16.28 24.67
N LEU A 513 -23.21 15.07 25.17
CA LEU A 513 -23.68 13.95 24.38
C LEU A 513 -25.17 13.99 24.05
N ALA A 514 -26.02 14.45 24.94
CA ALA A 514 -27.47 14.59 24.66
C ALA A 514 -27.71 15.46 23.43
N THR A 515 -26.84 16.42 23.16
CA THR A 515 -26.95 17.27 21.96
C THR A 515 -26.66 16.52 20.66
N VAL A 516 -25.90 15.43 20.68
CA VAL A 516 -25.49 14.62 19.53
C VAL A 516 -26.05 13.19 19.58
N ASP A 517 -26.83 12.86 20.59
CA ASP A 517 -27.49 11.56 20.74
C ASP A 517 -28.83 11.59 19.99
N LEU A 518 -28.87 10.92 18.84
CA LEU A 518 -30.08 10.87 18.02
C LEU A 518 -31.22 10.09 18.73
N THR A 519 -30.91 9.18 19.64
CA THR A 519 -31.91 8.45 20.42
C THR A 519 -32.66 9.35 21.40
N GLN A 520 -32.07 10.50 21.75
CA GLN A 520 -32.63 11.51 22.65
C GLN A 520 -33.10 12.78 21.89
N GLY A 521 -33.22 12.70 20.56
CA GLY A 521 -33.62 13.82 19.72
C GLY A 521 -32.50 14.85 19.45
N GLY A 522 -31.25 14.49 19.71
CA GLY A 522 -30.08 15.28 19.34
C GLY A 522 -29.89 15.41 17.82
N LYS A 523 -28.84 16.11 17.42
CA LYS A 523 -28.47 16.31 16.01
C LYS A 523 -27.00 15.94 15.79
N PRO A 524 -26.62 15.50 14.58
CA PRO A 524 -25.23 15.23 14.28
C PRO A 524 -24.34 16.47 14.55
N PHE A 525 -23.21 16.23 15.21
CA PHE A 525 -22.14 17.22 15.33
C PHE A 525 -21.51 17.44 13.97
N LEU A 526 -21.26 18.69 13.61
CA LEU A 526 -20.59 19.08 12.37
C LEU A 526 -19.15 19.49 12.72
N PHE A 527 -18.19 18.69 12.28
CA PHE A 527 -16.78 19.01 12.39
C PHE A 527 -16.28 19.65 11.10
N HIS A 528 -15.54 20.73 11.22
CA HIS A 528 -14.88 21.39 10.11
C HIS A 528 -13.41 21.55 10.45
N GLY A 529 -12.60 20.66 9.93
CA GLY A 529 -11.15 20.67 10.04
C GLY A 529 -10.50 21.26 8.79
N HIS A 530 -9.53 22.12 8.98
CA HIS A 530 -8.70 22.64 7.90
C HIS A 530 -7.25 22.76 8.37
N THR A 531 -6.32 22.35 7.54
CA THR A 531 -4.89 22.55 7.79
C THR A 531 -4.10 22.62 6.49
N ASP A 532 -3.01 23.37 6.55
CA ASP A 532 -1.97 23.41 5.53
C ASP A 532 -0.71 22.74 6.08
N VAL A 533 -0.17 21.80 5.31
CA VAL A 533 1.13 21.20 5.62
C VAL A 533 2.10 21.57 4.51
N LYS A 534 3.25 22.12 4.87
CA LYS A 534 4.32 22.48 3.93
C LYS A 534 5.56 21.69 4.27
N GLU A 535 6.14 21.10 3.26
CA GLU A 535 7.42 20.41 3.36
C GLU A 535 8.41 20.95 2.34
N THR A 536 9.61 21.23 2.81
CA THR A 536 10.73 21.59 1.94
C THR A 536 11.88 20.66 2.24
N SER A 537 12.42 20.02 1.21
CA SER A 537 13.54 19.13 1.36
C SER A 537 14.67 19.51 0.41
N LEU A 538 15.89 19.37 0.90
CA LEU A 538 17.14 19.55 0.15
C LEU A 538 17.96 18.29 0.31
N TYR A 539 18.58 17.81 -0.78
CA TYR A 539 19.46 16.67 -0.66
C TYR A 539 20.65 16.76 -1.62
N VAL A 540 21.72 16.09 -1.24
CA VAL A 540 22.85 15.76 -2.11
C VAL A 540 23.28 14.34 -1.81
N GLN A 541 23.58 13.59 -2.86
CA GLN A 541 24.08 12.22 -2.77
C GLN A 541 25.13 11.97 -3.86
N ASP A 542 26.06 11.05 -3.58
CA ASP A 542 27.06 10.57 -4.53
C ASP A 542 27.12 9.04 -4.45
N THR A 543 26.88 8.39 -5.57
CA THR A 543 27.13 6.96 -5.73
C THR A 543 28.51 6.78 -6.37
N ILE A 544 29.45 6.23 -5.60
CA ILE A 544 30.86 6.09 -5.99
C ILE A 544 31.12 4.62 -6.30
N THR A 545 31.44 4.29 -7.55
CA THR A 545 31.82 2.92 -7.94
C THR A 545 33.28 2.86 -8.32
N LYS A 546 34.07 2.07 -7.56
CA LYS A 546 35.50 1.89 -7.80
C LYS A 546 35.92 0.43 -7.65
N GLY A 547 36.18 -0.22 -8.77
CA GLY A 547 36.52 -1.64 -8.79
C GLY A 547 35.37 -2.49 -8.28
N ASN A 548 35.59 -3.21 -7.19
CA ASN A 548 34.57 -4.05 -6.56
C ASN A 548 33.73 -3.32 -5.50
N TRP A 549 34.06 -2.07 -5.20
CA TRP A 549 33.36 -1.28 -4.18
C TRP A 549 32.32 -0.36 -4.80
N SER A 550 31.19 -0.26 -4.15
CA SER A 550 30.18 0.78 -4.37
C SER A 550 29.84 1.44 -3.04
N PHE A 551 29.79 2.77 -3.05
CA PHE A 551 29.42 3.57 -1.90
C PHE A 551 28.25 4.47 -2.29
N ASN A 552 27.26 4.58 -1.42
CA ASN A 552 26.21 5.57 -1.52
C ASN A 552 26.31 6.49 -0.31
N LEU A 553 26.64 7.75 -0.54
CA LEU A 553 26.82 8.76 0.49
C LEU A 553 25.87 9.90 0.23
N GLY A 554 25.04 10.23 1.21
CA GLY A 554 24.05 11.27 1.05
C GLY A 554 23.72 11.99 2.35
N ILE A 555 23.23 13.19 2.19
CA ILE A 555 22.59 13.96 3.25
C ILE A 555 21.34 14.62 2.70
N ARG A 556 20.28 14.56 3.49
CA ARG A 556 19.04 15.25 3.24
C ARG A 556 18.71 16.15 4.42
N GLY A 557 18.00 17.21 4.19
CA GLY A 557 17.42 18.06 5.24
C GLY A 557 15.97 18.33 4.93
N ASP A 558 15.09 17.98 5.84
CA ASP A 558 13.65 18.20 5.72
C ASP A 558 13.20 19.29 6.71
N LEU A 559 12.31 20.15 6.22
CA LEU A 559 11.61 21.19 6.96
C LEU A 559 10.11 20.90 6.85
N TYR A 560 9.51 20.48 7.93
CA TYR A 560 8.07 20.24 8.06
C TYR A 560 7.41 21.42 8.76
N ASN A 561 6.27 21.88 8.24
CA ASN A 561 5.44 22.92 8.84
C ASN A 561 3.97 22.57 8.62
N GLY A 562 3.29 22.14 9.68
CA GLY A 562 1.86 21.82 9.73
C GLY A 562 1.28 22.25 11.07
N TYR A 563 0.61 21.37 11.80
CA TYR A 563 0.19 21.63 13.18
C TYR A 563 1.37 21.93 14.10
N VAL A 564 2.52 21.39 13.78
CA VAL A 564 3.81 21.66 14.42
C VAL A 564 4.84 21.99 13.37
N SER A 565 5.94 22.60 13.77
CA SER A 565 7.10 22.82 12.90
C SER A 565 8.27 21.98 13.37
N ASP A 566 8.91 21.24 12.46
CA ASP A 566 10.06 20.43 12.78
C ASP A 566 11.08 20.45 11.61
N ARG A 567 12.32 20.08 11.92
CA ARG A 567 13.41 20.01 10.93
C ARG A 567 14.43 18.96 11.31
N GLN A 568 14.95 18.26 10.31
CA GLN A 568 15.92 17.20 10.57
C GLN A 568 17.00 17.10 9.50
N PRO A 569 18.29 16.94 9.87
CA PRO A 569 19.32 16.45 8.99
C PRO A 569 19.31 14.92 8.96
N GLU A 570 19.42 14.36 7.76
CA GLU A 570 19.22 12.94 7.49
C GLU A 570 20.43 12.37 6.75
N PRO A 571 21.50 12.00 7.44
CA PRO A 571 22.65 11.32 6.83
C PRO A 571 22.27 9.92 6.36
N ARG A 572 22.81 9.51 5.24
CA ARG A 572 22.64 8.21 4.62
C ARG A 572 23.95 7.69 4.09
N VAL A 573 24.26 6.45 4.44
CA VAL A 573 25.54 5.83 4.08
C VAL A 573 25.26 4.38 3.69
N GLY A 574 25.74 3.98 2.53
CA GLY A 574 25.69 2.61 2.09
C GLY A 574 27.04 2.18 1.53
N VAL A 575 27.39 0.91 1.68
CA VAL A 575 28.55 0.30 1.09
C VAL A 575 28.21 -1.09 0.58
N ALA A 576 28.68 -1.41 -0.64
CA ALA A 576 28.63 -2.73 -1.20
C ALA A 576 30.02 -3.15 -1.65
N TYR A 577 30.29 -4.46 -1.53
CA TYR A 577 31.53 -5.07 -2.00
C TYR A 577 31.25 -6.32 -2.80
N ASN A 578 31.60 -6.31 -4.08
CA ASN A 578 31.40 -7.41 -5.00
C ASN A 578 32.60 -8.37 -4.99
N ILE A 579 32.40 -9.58 -4.51
CA ILE A 579 33.37 -10.70 -4.53
C ILE A 579 33.14 -11.47 -5.84
N LYS A 580 33.67 -10.93 -6.95
CA LYS A 580 33.45 -11.48 -8.30
C LYS A 580 33.65 -12.99 -8.44
N PRO A 581 34.71 -13.62 -7.87
CA PRO A 581 34.94 -15.05 -8.05
C PRO A 581 33.82 -15.94 -7.52
N SER A 582 33.06 -15.46 -6.55
CA SER A 582 31.92 -16.19 -5.96
C SER A 582 30.57 -15.61 -6.37
N SER A 583 30.55 -14.54 -7.20
CA SER A 583 29.34 -13.81 -7.57
C SER A 583 28.52 -13.41 -6.32
N THR A 584 29.22 -12.81 -5.35
CA THR A 584 28.63 -12.41 -4.06
C THR A 584 28.82 -10.92 -3.85
N VAL A 585 27.75 -10.21 -3.48
CA VAL A 585 27.81 -8.81 -3.06
C VAL A 585 27.44 -8.74 -1.58
N LEU A 586 28.33 -8.19 -0.77
CA LEU A 586 28.06 -7.88 0.64
C LEU A 586 27.58 -6.44 0.73
N ARG A 587 26.54 -6.19 1.54
CA ARG A 587 25.90 -4.89 1.67
C ARG A 587 25.75 -4.46 3.12
N LEU A 588 26.04 -3.18 3.40
CA LEU A 588 25.76 -2.52 4.66
C LEU A 588 25.18 -1.14 4.36
N SER A 589 24.09 -0.78 5.02
CA SER A 589 23.53 0.56 4.87
C SER A 589 22.95 1.10 6.15
N TYR A 590 22.97 2.41 6.25
CA TYR A 590 22.37 3.20 7.33
C TYR A 590 21.64 4.39 6.75
N ALA A 591 20.43 4.64 7.24
CA ALA A 591 19.70 5.87 6.97
C ALA A 591 19.12 6.44 8.26
N ARG A 592 19.17 7.75 8.37
CA ARG A 592 18.31 8.53 9.26
C ARG A 592 17.25 9.22 8.40
N THR A 593 15.99 9.15 8.83
CA THR A 593 14.85 9.70 8.09
C THR A 593 13.89 10.41 9.02
N MET A 594 13.30 11.52 8.57
CA MET A 594 12.16 12.14 9.20
C MET A 594 10.88 11.45 8.69
N GLU A 595 10.10 10.92 9.62
CA GLU A 595 8.80 10.32 9.32
C GLU A 595 7.72 11.37 9.54
N THR A 596 7.01 11.78 8.51
CA THR A 596 5.93 12.75 8.65
C THR A 596 4.62 12.06 9.04
N PRO A 597 3.72 12.71 9.77
CA PRO A 597 2.40 12.17 10.08
C PRO A 597 1.60 11.87 8.81
N PHE A 598 0.66 10.94 8.89
CA PHE A 598 -0.32 10.75 7.82
C PHE A 598 -1.18 11.99 7.69
N ASN A 599 -1.40 12.46 6.48
CA ASN A 599 -2.22 13.64 6.21
C ASN A 599 -3.72 13.32 6.29
N GLU A 600 -4.09 12.04 6.11
CA GLU A 600 -5.48 11.61 6.21
C GLU A 600 -5.99 11.75 7.64
N ASN A 601 -7.06 12.53 7.81
CA ASN A 601 -7.73 12.77 9.10
C ASN A 601 -6.80 13.36 10.19
N ILE A 602 -5.77 14.08 9.81
CA ILE A 602 -4.84 14.70 10.77
C ILE A 602 -5.51 15.82 11.57
N ALA A 603 -6.54 16.47 11.03
CA ALA A 603 -7.28 17.50 11.78
C ALA A 603 -8.04 16.88 12.95
N ILE A 604 -8.71 15.73 12.74
CA ILE A 604 -9.32 14.96 13.83
C ILE A 604 -8.27 14.48 14.81
N ALA A 605 -7.14 13.98 14.34
CA ALA A 605 -6.06 13.51 15.22
C ALA A 605 -5.62 14.57 16.23
N ASN A 606 -5.45 15.82 15.77
CA ASN A 606 -4.97 16.91 16.59
C ASN A 606 -6.06 17.64 17.41
N SER A 607 -7.33 17.51 17.03
CA SER A 607 -8.44 18.24 17.65
C SER A 607 -9.66 17.40 17.99
N GLY A 608 -9.59 16.08 17.83
CA GLY A 608 -10.74 15.19 17.98
C GLY A 608 -11.40 15.21 19.35
N CYS A 609 -10.66 15.54 20.41
CA CYS A 609 -11.25 15.74 21.73
C CYS A 609 -12.22 16.94 21.84
N SER A 610 -12.26 17.79 20.83
CA SER A 610 -13.30 18.83 20.72
C SER A 610 -14.63 18.30 20.17
N ILE A 611 -14.63 17.07 19.63
CA ILE A 611 -15.80 16.41 19.06
C ILE A 611 -16.43 15.55 20.16
N PRO A 612 -17.65 15.86 20.62
CA PRO A 612 -18.27 15.16 21.76
C PRO A 612 -18.28 13.65 21.63
N VAL A 613 -18.64 13.14 20.46
CA VAL A 613 -18.70 11.70 20.18
C VAL A 613 -17.33 11.03 20.32
N ILE A 614 -16.28 11.66 19.78
CA ILE A 614 -14.90 11.16 19.87
C ILE A 614 -14.39 11.27 21.32
N ALA A 615 -14.62 12.40 21.96
CA ALA A 615 -14.14 12.65 23.32
C ALA A 615 -14.62 11.62 24.33
N VAL A 616 -15.72 10.96 24.05
CA VAL A 616 -16.33 10.00 24.99
C VAL A 616 -16.12 8.56 24.54
N LEU A 617 -16.20 8.27 23.25
CA LEU A 617 -16.17 6.89 22.74
C LEU A 617 -14.75 6.37 22.48
N VAL A 618 -13.82 7.25 22.17
CA VAL A 618 -12.48 6.83 21.77
C VAL A 618 -11.53 6.65 22.96
N PRO A 619 -11.43 7.59 23.94
CA PRO A 619 -10.55 7.40 25.08
C PRO A 619 -10.97 6.21 25.93
N PRO A 620 -10.01 5.55 26.60
CA PRO A 620 -10.32 4.54 27.59
C PRO A 620 -11.27 5.08 28.66
N PRO A 621 -12.13 4.26 29.25
CA PRO A 621 -13.03 4.67 30.32
C PRO A 621 -12.29 5.41 31.43
N ASN A 622 -12.87 6.51 31.89
CA ASN A 622 -12.31 7.39 32.93
C ASN A 622 -10.98 8.10 32.56
N THR A 623 -10.62 8.15 31.31
CA THR A 623 -9.46 8.90 30.82
C THR A 623 -9.93 10.25 30.26
N PRO A 624 -9.42 11.39 30.75
CA PRO A 624 -9.74 12.68 30.13
C PRO A 624 -9.29 12.70 28.68
N CYS A 625 -10.18 13.13 27.77
CA CYS A 625 -9.79 13.33 26.39
C CYS A 625 -9.00 14.64 26.25
N VAL A 626 -7.71 14.51 25.96
CA VAL A 626 -6.84 15.63 25.61
C VAL A 626 -6.02 15.21 24.40
N SER A 627 -6.33 15.78 23.23
CA SER A 627 -5.56 15.50 22.01
C SER A 627 -4.13 16.05 22.17
N GLY A 628 -3.14 15.18 21.96
CA GLY A 628 -1.76 15.58 21.81
C GLY A 628 -1.47 16.03 20.38
N LEU A 629 -0.67 17.08 20.19
CA LEU A 629 -0.19 17.41 18.84
C LEU A 629 0.70 16.30 18.31
N ILE A 630 0.46 15.91 17.05
CA ILE A 630 1.29 14.90 16.41
C ILE A 630 2.52 15.56 15.81
N HIS A 631 3.68 15.15 16.30
CA HIS A 631 4.98 15.58 15.82
C HIS A 631 5.53 14.58 14.79
N PRO A 632 6.28 15.05 13.78
CA PRO A 632 7.09 14.16 12.95
C PRO A 632 7.94 13.23 13.81
N GLY A 633 8.04 11.98 13.37
CA GLY A 633 8.95 11.02 13.96
C GLY A 633 10.34 11.11 13.33
N TRP A 634 11.30 10.46 13.95
CA TRP A 634 12.58 10.22 13.30
C TRP A 634 13.01 8.78 13.50
N ARG A 635 13.52 8.22 12.41
CA ARG A 635 13.94 6.84 12.34
C ARG A 635 15.44 6.75 12.10
N ASN A 636 16.10 5.81 12.76
CA ASN A 636 17.38 5.28 12.36
C ASN A 636 17.19 3.83 11.93
N GLU A 637 17.64 3.50 10.74
CA GLU A 637 17.59 2.14 10.24
C GLU A 637 18.95 1.67 9.76
N PHE A 638 19.23 0.39 10.02
CA PHE A 638 20.47 -0.28 9.66
C PHE A 638 20.11 -1.56 8.92
N HIS A 639 20.77 -1.80 7.81
CA HIS A 639 20.62 -3.02 7.04
C HIS A 639 21.99 -3.65 6.81
N ALA A 640 22.05 -4.97 6.94
CA ALA A 640 23.24 -5.77 6.67
C ALA A 640 22.83 -7.05 5.95
N GLY A 641 23.48 -7.35 4.83
CA GLY A 641 23.11 -8.53 4.07
C GLY A 641 24.03 -8.82 2.92
N PHE A 642 23.56 -9.70 2.05
CA PHE A 642 24.32 -10.14 0.89
C PHE A 642 23.38 -10.51 -0.25
N GLU A 643 23.91 -10.41 -1.46
CA GLU A 643 23.34 -11.00 -2.66
C GLU A 643 24.31 -12.01 -3.24
N GLN A 644 23.84 -13.21 -3.56
CA GLN A 644 24.67 -14.32 -4.03
C GLN A 644 24.02 -15.01 -5.22
N ALA A 645 24.71 -15.03 -6.35
CA ALA A 645 24.30 -15.86 -7.48
C ALA A 645 24.89 -17.26 -7.39
N PHE A 646 24.04 -18.25 -7.62
CA PHE A 646 24.42 -19.67 -7.69
C PHE A 646 24.45 -20.13 -9.16
N GLY A 647 25.56 -19.83 -9.81
CA GLY A 647 25.70 -20.00 -11.25
C GLY A 647 24.64 -19.15 -11.98
N LYS A 648 24.01 -19.75 -12.99
CA LYS A 648 22.90 -19.14 -13.75
C LYS A 648 21.50 -19.53 -13.26
N TYR A 649 21.41 -20.25 -12.16
CA TYR A 649 20.19 -20.94 -11.74
C TYR A 649 19.32 -20.10 -10.83
N PHE A 650 19.91 -19.46 -9.83
CA PHE A 650 19.15 -18.60 -8.92
C PHE A 650 20.06 -17.60 -8.20
N VAL A 651 19.43 -16.53 -7.75
CA VAL A 651 20.05 -15.48 -6.94
C VAL A 651 19.33 -15.43 -5.59
N VAL A 652 20.10 -15.38 -4.52
CA VAL A 652 19.61 -15.16 -3.15
C VAL A 652 20.03 -13.76 -2.73
N ASP A 653 19.06 -12.94 -2.37
CA ASP A 653 19.26 -11.66 -1.69
C ASP A 653 18.71 -11.80 -0.27
N ALA A 654 19.51 -11.51 0.73
CA ALA A 654 19.13 -11.65 2.13
C ALA A 654 19.66 -10.50 2.96
N GLU A 655 18.79 -9.95 3.79
CA GLU A 655 19.12 -8.86 4.70
C GLU A 655 18.62 -9.12 6.12
N TYR A 656 19.31 -8.55 7.08
CA TYR A 656 18.84 -8.34 8.43
C TYR A 656 18.76 -6.83 8.70
N LEU A 657 17.67 -6.39 9.30
CA LEU A 657 17.36 -4.98 9.53
C LEU A 657 17.12 -4.67 11.00
N TRP A 658 17.43 -3.43 11.38
CA TRP A 658 17.10 -2.83 12.67
C TRP A 658 16.54 -1.44 12.44
N LYS A 659 15.31 -1.21 12.87
CA LYS A 659 14.68 0.12 12.87
C LYS A 659 14.44 0.60 14.30
N TYR A 660 14.74 1.85 14.52
CA TYR A 660 14.48 2.56 15.79
C TYR A 660 13.79 3.87 15.45
N THR A 661 12.51 3.98 15.80
CA THR A 661 11.71 5.17 15.50
C THR A 661 11.29 5.84 16.78
N HIS A 662 11.43 7.14 16.86
CA HIS A 662 10.86 8.01 17.88
C HIS A 662 9.62 8.71 17.33
N ASN A 663 8.56 8.86 18.10
CA ASN A 663 7.22 9.21 17.64
C ASN A 663 6.73 8.23 16.56
N ALA A 664 6.68 6.95 16.88
CA ALA A 664 6.26 5.91 15.97
C ALA A 664 4.75 5.98 15.73
N PHE A 665 4.35 6.07 14.46
CA PHE A 665 2.95 6.24 14.08
C PHE A 665 2.17 4.94 14.13
N ASP A 666 0.87 5.12 14.41
CA ASP A 666 -0.15 4.09 14.44
C ASP A 666 -1.50 4.76 14.15
N PHE A 667 -2.58 4.01 14.13
CA PHE A 667 -3.92 4.53 13.89
C PHE A 667 -4.88 4.26 15.04
N GLY A 668 -5.65 5.29 15.40
CA GLY A 668 -6.90 5.15 16.12
C GLY A 668 -8.07 5.09 15.16
N VAL A 669 -9.14 4.41 15.52
CA VAL A 669 -10.34 4.26 14.68
C VAL A 669 -11.57 4.63 15.50
N VAL A 670 -12.56 5.28 14.86
CA VAL A 670 -13.84 5.57 15.50
C VAL A 670 -14.82 4.42 15.22
N GLY A 671 -14.96 3.51 16.17
CA GLY A 671 -15.81 2.34 16.04
C GLY A 671 -15.42 1.44 14.87
N ALA A 672 -16.39 0.83 14.20
CA ALA A 672 -16.19 0.01 13.02
C ALA A 672 -16.32 0.82 11.71
N SER A 673 -15.97 2.09 11.72
CA SER A 673 -16.07 3.00 10.59
C SER A 673 -14.72 3.19 9.86
N PRO A 674 -14.69 3.77 8.64
CA PRO A 674 -13.45 4.11 7.97
C PRO A 674 -12.77 5.37 8.52
N LEU A 675 -13.31 5.98 9.58
CA LEU A 675 -12.73 7.15 10.21
C LEU A 675 -11.55 6.74 11.09
N ALA A 676 -10.43 6.45 10.45
CA ALA A 676 -9.14 6.24 11.08
C ALA A 676 -8.35 7.54 11.10
N PHE A 677 -7.63 7.80 12.16
CA PHE A 677 -6.80 8.99 12.35
C PHE A 677 -5.44 8.61 12.92
N PRO A 678 -4.36 9.33 12.57
CA PRO A 678 -3.05 9.02 13.08
C PRO A 678 -2.93 9.27 14.59
N ILE A 679 -2.19 8.39 15.25
CA ILE A 679 -1.69 8.55 16.63
C ILE A 679 -0.19 8.29 16.63
N ALA A 680 0.49 8.68 17.69
CA ALA A 680 1.92 8.47 17.83
C ALA A 680 2.28 7.87 19.18
N TRP A 681 3.09 6.82 19.16
CA TRP A 681 3.70 6.20 20.33
C TRP A 681 5.09 6.76 20.59
N HIS A 682 5.55 6.70 21.83
CA HIS A 682 6.85 7.23 22.23
C HIS A 682 8.00 6.70 21.36
N ASN A 683 8.10 5.38 21.16
CA ASN A 683 9.14 4.77 20.34
C ASN A 683 8.65 3.47 19.70
N SER A 684 9.37 3.02 18.65
CA SER A 684 9.33 1.62 18.18
C SER A 684 10.73 1.05 18.01
N LYS A 685 10.82 -0.30 18.10
CA LYS A 685 12.02 -1.08 17.77
C LYS A 685 11.63 -2.29 16.95
N ILE A 686 12.18 -2.39 15.77
CA ILE A 686 11.80 -3.42 14.79
C ILE A 686 13.06 -4.09 14.26
N PRO A 687 13.56 -5.16 14.88
CA PRO A 687 14.48 -6.09 14.24
C PRO A 687 13.73 -7.02 13.30
N GLY A 688 14.36 -7.39 12.20
CA GLY A 688 13.76 -8.29 11.23
C GLY A 688 14.75 -8.82 10.20
N TYR A 689 14.26 -9.71 9.36
CA TYR A 689 14.99 -10.21 8.20
C TYR A 689 14.08 -10.28 6.99
N ALA A 690 14.67 -10.13 5.82
CA ALA A 690 13.99 -10.25 4.55
C ALA A 690 14.88 -11.03 3.58
N VAL A 691 14.29 -11.95 2.82
CA VAL A 691 15.01 -12.78 1.87
C VAL A 691 14.22 -12.88 0.57
N ARG A 692 14.93 -12.75 -0.54
CA ARG A 692 14.40 -12.96 -1.89
C ARG A 692 15.26 -14.02 -2.59
N VAL A 693 14.60 -14.98 -3.22
CA VAL A 693 15.24 -15.93 -4.13
C VAL A 693 14.61 -15.78 -5.51
N SER A 694 15.40 -15.36 -6.48
CA SER A 694 14.97 -15.17 -7.86
C SER A 694 15.54 -16.29 -8.74
N VAL A 695 14.70 -16.96 -9.50
CA VAL A 695 15.09 -17.95 -10.50
C VAL A 695 14.88 -17.34 -11.88
N PRO A 696 15.96 -16.90 -12.57
CA PRO A 696 15.89 -16.43 -13.95
C PRO A 696 15.35 -17.52 -14.87
N ASN A 697 14.95 -17.13 -16.07
CA ASN A 697 14.39 -18.10 -17.01
C ASN A 697 15.37 -19.27 -17.26
N PHE A 698 14.99 -20.46 -16.82
CA PHE A 698 15.70 -21.70 -17.04
C PHE A 698 14.79 -22.71 -17.75
N HIS A 699 14.99 -22.87 -19.05
CA HIS A 699 14.17 -23.76 -19.90
C HIS A 699 12.65 -23.50 -19.82
N GLY A 700 12.27 -22.21 -19.76
CA GLY A 700 10.89 -21.80 -19.64
C GLY A 700 10.34 -21.76 -18.22
N PHE A 701 11.14 -22.16 -17.21
CA PHE A 701 10.80 -22.04 -15.80
C PHE A 701 11.37 -20.75 -15.22
N THR A 702 10.55 -20.00 -14.52
CA THR A 702 10.94 -18.82 -13.71
C THR A 702 10.33 -18.94 -12.33
N GLY A 703 10.97 -18.37 -11.33
CA GLY A 703 10.46 -18.40 -9.97
C GLY A 703 10.93 -17.24 -9.13
N LEU A 704 10.11 -16.90 -8.15
CA LEU A 704 10.41 -15.89 -7.14
C LEU A 704 9.91 -16.41 -5.80
N VAL A 705 10.79 -16.43 -4.80
CA VAL A 705 10.41 -16.70 -3.41
C VAL A 705 10.81 -15.50 -2.58
N VAL A 706 9.86 -14.92 -1.89
CA VAL A 706 10.09 -13.88 -0.89
C VAL A 706 9.66 -14.40 0.46
N LEU A 707 10.47 -14.17 1.48
CA LEU A 707 10.14 -14.52 2.85
C LEU A 707 10.71 -13.49 3.81
N SER A 708 10.04 -13.32 4.94
CA SER A 708 10.46 -12.35 5.94
C SER A 708 9.94 -12.69 7.33
N GLY A 709 10.46 -11.97 8.30
CA GLY A 709 9.92 -11.96 9.65
C GLY A 709 10.41 -10.75 10.41
N VAL A 710 9.51 -10.13 11.17
CA VAL A 710 9.79 -8.95 11.97
C VAL A 710 9.31 -9.12 13.40
N ALA A 711 9.87 -8.32 14.30
CA ALA A 711 9.44 -8.19 15.67
C ALA A 711 9.17 -6.72 16.00
N ALA A 712 8.01 -6.24 15.57
CA ALA A 712 7.63 -4.83 15.67
C ALA A 712 7.11 -4.45 17.07
N ARG A 713 8.02 -3.98 17.94
CA ARG A 713 7.72 -3.55 19.32
C ARG A 713 7.47 -2.06 19.37
N TYR A 714 6.35 -1.70 19.97
CA TYR A 714 5.96 -0.33 20.25
C TYR A 714 5.97 -0.06 21.75
N PHE A 715 6.39 1.14 22.12
CA PHE A 715 6.64 1.53 23.51
C PHE A 715 5.74 2.70 23.90
N PRO A 716 4.87 2.52 24.90
CA PRO A 716 4.10 3.62 25.47
C PRO A 716 5.01 4.64 26.18
N PRO A 717 4.50 5.86 26.51
CA PRO A 717 3.10 6.28 26.35
C PRO A 717 2.77 6.68 24.90
N GLN A 718 1.47 6.82 24.59
CA GLN A 718 1.01 7.56 23.43
C GLN A 718 1.41 9.03 23.61
N VAL A 719 2.02 9.63 22.57
CA VAL A 719 2.57 10.99 22.64
C VAL A 719 1.88 11.98 21.70
N GLY A 720 0.99 11.50 20.83
CA GLY A 720 0.25 12.36 19.90
C GLY A 720 -1.08 11.73 19.46
N GLY A 721 -2.00 12.58 19.03
CA GLY A 721 -3.34 12.21 18.61
C GLY A 721 -4.37 12.18 19.72
N VAL A 722 -5.59 11.77 19.41
CA VAL A 722 -6.65 11.50 20.39
C VAL A 722 -6.21 10.32 21.27
N PRO A 723 -6.37 10.38 22.61
CA PRO A 723 -6.05 9.24 23.46
C PRO A 723 -6.81 7.99 23.02
N PHE A 724 -6.06 6.96 22.71
CA PHE A 724 -6.60 5.66 22.31
C PHE A 724 -6.31 4.65 23.45
N LEU A 725 -6.52 3.37 23.21
CA LEU A 725 -6.39 2.36 24.26
C LEU A 725 -5.08 2.47 25.05
N PRO A 726 -5.10 2.37 26.40
CA PRO A 726 -3.86 2.35 27.17
C PRO A 726 -3.12 1.05 26.84
N ALA A 727 -1.90 1.18 26.32
CA ALA A 727 -0.99 0.04 26.27
C ALA A 727 -0.37 -0.11 27.68
N PRO A 728 -0.61 -1.21 28.39
CA PRO A 728 -0.11 -1.38 29.75
C PRO A 728 1.40 -1.58 29.82
N GLY A 729 2.05 -1.78 28.69
CA GLY A 729 3.49 -2.01 28.55
C GLY A 729 3.92 -2.04 27.10
N VAL A 730 5.10 -2.58 26.83
CA VAL A 730 5.59 -2.81 25.48
C VAL A 730 4.67 -3.83 24.77
N PHE A 731 4.26 -3.52 23.56
CA PHE A 731 3.38 -4.38 22.79
C PHE A 731 3.88 -4.60 21.35
N ARG A 732 3.34 -5.63 20.69
CA ARG A 732 3.52 -5.86 19.25
C ARG A 732 2.39 -5.19 18.51
N ILE A 733 2.74 -4.45 17.46
CA ILE A 733 1.73 -3.86 16.60
C ILE A 733 0.94 -4.97 15.87
N ASP A 734 -0.29 -4.70 15.53
CA ASP A 734 -1.22 -5.65 14.88
C ASP A 734 -0.74 -6.18 13.51
N HIS A 735 0.18 -5.47 12.84
CA HIS A 735 0.80 -5.91 11.57
C HIS A 735 2.13 -6.65 11.76
N ASP A 736 2.50 -6.98 12.98
CA ASP A 736 3.68 -7.79 13.24
C ASP A 736 3.49 -9.21 12.70
N GLN A 737 4.37 -9.61 11.79
CA GLN A 737 4.43 -10.96 11.26
C GLN A 737 5.74 -11.64 11.64
N LYS A 738 5.64 -12.71 12.42
CA LYS A 738 6.81 -13.50 12.82
C LYS A 738 7.46 -14.22 11.64
N PHE A 739 6.66 -14.62 10.66
CA PHE A 739 7.10 -15.26 9.42
C PHE A 739 6.01 -15.13 8.36
N ASP A 740 6.40 -14.72 7.18
CA ASP A 740 5.60 -14.74 5.97
C ASP A 740 6.43 -15.21 4.78
N GLN A 741 5.76 -15.76 3.80
CA GLN A 741 6.36 -16.25 2.57
C GLN A 741 5.39 -16.15 1.41
N THR A 742 5.88 -15.71 0.25
CA THR A 742 5.22 -15.89 -1.04
C THR A 742 6.17 -16.61 -1.99
N THR A 743 5.70 -17.69 -2.60
CA THR A 743 6.40 -18.41 -3.66
C THR A 743 5.60 -18.25 -4.94
N HIS A 744 6.20 -17.63 -5.94
CA HIS A 744 5.67 -17.54 -7.29
C HIS A 744 6.47 -18.43 -8.22
N LEU A 745 5.80 -19.31 -8.96
CA LEU A 745 6.40 -20.19 -9.95
C LEU A 745 5.69 -20.01 -11.27
N GLN A 746 6.42 -19.91 -12.35
CA GLN A 746 5.88 -19.83 -13.69
C GLN A 746 6.61 -20.82 -14.61
N TYR A 747 5.86 -21.46 -15.49
CA TYR A 747 6.41 -22.35 -16.48
C TYR A 747 5.79 -22.11 -17.85
N GLN A 748 6.63 -21.87 -18.86
CA GLN A 748 6.27 -21.77 -20.25
C GLN A 748 7.22 -22.67 -21.06
N PRO A 749 6.77 -23.86 -21.52
CA PRO A 749 7.65 -24.85 -22.12
C PRO A 749 8.28 -24.40 -23.46
N TRP A 750 7.64 -23.46 -24.17
CA TRP A 750 8.15 -22.85 -25.41
C TRP A 750 7.67 -21.42 -25.56
N GLN A 751 8.45 -20.57 -26.20
CA GLN A 751 8.27 -19.09 -26.25
C GLN A 751 6.92 -18.62 -26.80
N ARG A 752 6.21 -19.40 -27.55
CA ARG A 752 4.89 -19.04 -28.13
C ARG A 752 3.83 -20.07 -27.79
N GLY A 753 3.90 -20.65 -26.61
CA GLY A 753 2.96 -21.65 -26.15
C GLY A 753 2.30 -21.23 -24.82
N PRO A 754 1.39 -22.07 -24.35
CA PRO A 754 0.70 -21.82 -23.09
C PRO A 754 1.68 -21.77 -21.93
N TRP A 755 1.30 -20.99 -20.93
CA TRP A 755 2.03 -20.87 -19.67
C TRP A 755 1.13 -21.16 -18.49
N VAL A 756 1.74 -21.56 -17.40
CA VAL A 756 1.09 -21.72 -16.10
C VAL A 756 1.85 -20.91 -15.06
N ALA A 757 1.12 -20.30 -14.14
CA ALA A 757 1.68 -19.60 -13.00
C ALA A 757 0.98 -20.08 -11.72
N PHE A 758 1.73 -20.13 -10.64
CA PHE A 758 1.26 -20.62 -9.37
C PHE A 758 1.83 -19.76 -8.25
N ASN A 759 0.99 -19.34 -7.30
CA ASN A 759 1.42 -18.69 -6.06
C ASN A 759 1.08 -19.58 -4.87
N TRP A 760 2.01 -19.66 -3.94
CA TRP A 760 1.78 -20.14 -2.59
C TRP A 760 2.11 -19.03 -1.61
N ARG A 761 1.10 -18.57 -0.89
CA ARG A 761 1.24 -17.55 0.15
C ARG A 761 1.04 -18.23 1.50
N TYR A 762 2.04 -18.12 2.35
CA TYR A 762 1.96 -18.59 3.72
C TYR A 762 2.35 -17.48 4.69
N ASP A 763 1.59 -17.32 5.75
CA ASP A 763 1.97 -16.46 6.86
C ASP A 763 1.59 -17.08 8.20
N ASN A 764 2.31 -16.68 9.24
CA ASN A 764 2.14 -17.19 10.60
C ASN A 764 1.04 -16.45 11.38
N GLY A 765 0.27 -15.60 10.73
CA GLY A 765 -0.77 -14.76 11.28
C GLY A 765 -0.25 -13.44 11.87
N LEU A 766 -1.02 -12.38 11.63
CA LEU A 766 -0.84 -11.07 12.25
C LEU A 766 -1.12 -11.16 13.76
N VAL A 767 -0.64 -10.21 14.55
CA VAL A 767 -1.09 -10.02 15.92
C VAL A 767 -2.58 -9.68 15.90
N ALA A 768 -3.36 -10.41 16.66
CA ALA A 768 -4.80 -10.27 16.65
C ALA A 768 -5.23 -9.05 17.47
N GLY A 769 -5.80 -8.05 16.81
CA GLY A 769 -6.44 -6.90 17.45
C GLY A 769 -7.92 -7.18 17.73
N ALA A 770 -8.46 -6.57 18.79
CA ALA A 770 -9.89 -6.54 19.11
C ALA A 770 -10.64 -7.89 19.00
N VAL A 771 -9.99 -8.96 19.42
CA VAL A 771 -10.58 -10.31 19.36
C VAL A 771 -11.89 -10.35 20.13
N PRO A 772 -13.02 -10.78 19.54
CA PRO A 772 -14.30 -10.83 20.23
C PRO A 772 -14.29 -11.69 21.49
N CYS A 773 -13.51 -12.76 21.47
CA CYS A 773 -13.29 -13.64 22.61
C CYS A 773 -11.91 -14.26 22.55
N ASN A 774 -11.06 -13.94 23.48
CA ASN A 774 -9.83 -14.65 23.72
C ASN A 774 -9.86 -15.24 25.12
N ALA A 775 -9.46 -16.49 25.29
CA ALA A 775 -9.53 -17.26 26.54
C ALA A 775 -9.30 -16.47 27.82
N PRO A 776 -9.67 -16.98 28.95
CA PRO A 776 -10.38 -16.41 30.13
C PRO A 776 -9.81 -15.14 30.75
N THR A 777 -8.90 -14.45 30.14
CA THR A 777 -8.13 -13.38 30.81
C THR A 777 -8.18 -12.00 30.17
N ALA A 778 -8.66 -11.80 28.94
CA ALA A 778 -8.55 -10.44 28.39
C ALA A 778 -9.80 -9.87 27.71
N THR A 779 -10.50 -10.55 26.83
CA THR A 779 -11.70 -9.97 26.17
C THR A 779 -12.95 -10.83 26.21
N CYS A 780 -12.86 -12.09 26.62
CA CYS A 780 -14.00 -12.91 27.00
C CYS A 780 -13.99 -13.18 28.48
N GLY A 781 -14.93 -12.65 29.18
CA GLY A 781 -15.24 -13.09 30.52
C GLY A 781 -15.97 -14.42 30.47
N PHE A 782 -15.50 -15.39 31.25
CA PHE A 782 -16.37 -16.45 31.69
C PHE A 782 -17.01 -15.96 32.97
N SER A 783 -18.30 -15.61 32.91
CA SER A 783 -19.03 -15.41 34.15
C SER A 783 -19.75 -16.71 34.49
N THR A 784 -19.69 -17.12 35.74
CA THR A 784 -20.53 -18.20 36.22
C THR A 784 -21.97 -17.70 36.45
N ALA A 785 -22.91 -18.18 35.70
CA ALA A 785 -24.32 -17.97 35.93
C ALA A 785 -24.99 -19.30 36.26
N THR A 786 -26.04 -19.27 37.08
CA THR A 786 -26.83 -20.45 37.31
C THR A 786 -27.97 -20.49 36.28
N VAL A 787 -27.86 -21.37 35.29
CA VAL A 787 -28.89 -21.59 34.28
C VAL A 787 -29.63 -22.88 34.64
N ASN A 788 -30.93 -22.80 34.91
CA ASN A 788 -31.79 -23.95 35.35
C ASN A 788 -31.22 -24.70 36.56
N GLY A 789 -30.62 -23.99 37.52
CA GLY A 789 -30.07 -24.59 38.74
C GLY A 789 -28.70 -25.22 38.60
N VAL A 790 -28.05 -25.13 37.41
CA VAL A 790 -26.72 -25.64 37.14
C VAL A 790 -25.75 -24.45 37.00
N PRO A 791 -24.60 -24.42 37.70
CA PRO A 791 -23.55 -23.46 37.46
C PRO A 791 -23.05 -23.62 36.03
N THR A 792 -23.26 -22.62 35.21
CA THR A 792 -22.91 -22.60 33.79
C THR A 792 -21.94 -21.47 33.53
N VAL A 793 -20.88 -21.75 32.80
CA VAL A 793 -19.90 -20.73 32.36
C VAL A 793 -20.47 -20.09 31.08
N LEU A 794 -20.78 -18.81 31.15
CA LEU A 794 -21.25 -18.02 30.01
C LEU A 794 -20.08 -17.42 29.25
N MET A 795 -20.09 -17.52 27.94
CA MET A 795 -19.17 -16.76 27.07
C MET A 795 -19.71 -15.34 26.92
N ILE A 796 -18.99 -14.38 27.50
CA ILE A 796 -19.40 -12.98 27.51
C ILE A 796 -18.32 -12.15 26.81
N ASN A 797 -18.74 -11.26 25.94
CA ASN A 797 -17.88 -10.22 25.42
C ASN A 797 -17.57 -9.23 26.55
N ASN A 798 -16.32 -9.15 26.96
CA ASN A 798 -15.89 -8.28 28.04
C ASN A 798 -16.03 -6.80 27.72
N LEU A 799 -16.05 -6.41 26.43
CA LEU A 799 -16.24 -5.01 26.04
C LEU A 799 -17.68 -4.56 26.25
N THR A 800 -18.65 -5.45 26.03
CA THR A 800 -20.07 -5.13 26.11
C THR A 800 -20.77 -5.68 27.36
N GLY A 801 -20.15 -6.65 28.04
CA GLY A 801 -20.79 -7.40 29.13
C GLY A 801 -21.95 -8.31 28.71
N LEU A 802 -22.16 -8.47 27.42
CA LEU A 802 -23.26 -9.24 26.83
C LEU A 802 -22.77 -10.63 26.37
N PRO A 803 -23.65 -11.65 26.31
CA PRO A 803 -23.31 -12.91 25.66
C PRO A 803 -22.89 -12.70 24.22
N LEU A 804 -21.95 -13.51 23.76
CA LEU A 804 -21.54 -13.50 22.36
C LEU A 804 -22.69 -13.86 21.44
N THR A 805 -22.80 -13.21 20.32
CA THR A 805 -23.73 -13.59 19.24
C THR A 805 -23.18 -14.79 18.46
N ALA A 806 -24.03 -15.48 17.72
CA ALA A 806 -23.63 -16.58 16.86
C ALA A 806 -22.62 -16.12 15.80
N ASP A 807 -22.77 -14.90 15.28
CA ASP A 807 -21.85 -14.32 14.32
C ASP A 807 -20.49 -14.06 14.95
N GLN A 808 -20.42 -13.50 16.14
CA GLN A 808 -19.16 -13.29 16.87
C GLN A 808 -18.44 -14.61 17.18
N GLU A 809 -19.16 -15.64 17.59
CA GLU A 809 -18.59 -16.98 17.81
C GLU A 809 -18.07 -17.59 16.50
N PHE A 810 -18.83 -17.43 15.42
CA PHE A 810 -18.43 -17.90 14.09
C PHE A 810 -17.20 -17.14 13.56
N GLN A 811 -17.20 -15.82 13.66
CA GLN A 811 -16.07 -14.97 13.22
C GLN A 811 -14.79 -15.29 14.00
N ALA A 812 -14.90 -15.53 15.29
CA ALA A 812 -13.77 -15.94 16.11
C ALA A 812 -13.38 -17.42 15.90
N GLY A 813 -14.16 -18.18 15.14
CA GLY A 813 -13.93 -19.61 14.89
C GLY A 813 -13.91 -20.42 16.18
N LEU A 814 -14.77 -20.05 17.15
CA LEU A 814 -14.77 -20.68 18.47
C LEU A 814 -15.09 -22.16 18.41
N THR A 815 -14.40 -22.93 19.22
CA THR A 815 -14.64 -24.35 19.41
C THR A 815 -14.90 -24.64 20.88
N CYS A 816 -15.79 -25.60 21.13
CA CYS A 816 -16.01 -26.16 22.43
C CYS A 816 -15.79 -27.68 22.35
N ASP A 817 -14.90 -28.22 23.16
CA ASP A 817 -14.45 -29.62 23.11
C ASP A 817 -14.03 -30.07 21.69
N GLY A 818 -13.32 -29.19 20.96
CA GLY A 818 -12.84 -29.46 19.61
C GLY A 818 -13.89 -29.42 18.51
N LYS A 819 -15.14 -29.09 18.83
CA LYS A 819 -16.24 -28.88 17.85
C LYS A 819 -16.53 -27.41 17.67
N PRO A 820 -16.90 -26.94 16.46
CA PRO A 820 -17.34 -25.57 16.27
C PRO A 820 -18.45 -25.18 17.24
N ALA A 821 -18.34 -24.05 17.90
CA ALA A 821 -19.35 -23.51 18.80
C ALA A 821 -20.66 -23.23 18.06
N VAL A 822 -20.55 -22.74 16.83
CA VAL A 822 -21.66 -22.54 15.90
C VAL A 822 -21.31 -23.07 14.52
N THR A 823 -22.31 -23.41 13.72
CA THR A 823 -22.11 -23.93 12.35
C THR A 823 -22.15 -22.85 11.27
N GLY A 824 -22.49 -21.62 11.63
CA GLY A 824 -22.55 -20.48 10.73
C GLY A 824 -23.00 -19.20 11.43
N PRO A 825 -22.92 -18.04 10.79
CA PRO A 825 -23.23 -16.76 11.40
C PRO A 825 -24.68 -16.61 11.86
N THR A 826 -25.60 -17.36 11.26
CA THR A 826 -27.03 -17.40 11.62
C THR A 826 -27.40 -18.59 12.50
N GLY A 827 -26.42 -19.31 13.02
CA GLY A 827 -26.65 -20.43 13.95
C GLY A 827 -27.19 -19.97 15.29
N THR A 828 -27.37 -20.93 16.20
CA THR A 828 -27.67 -20.60 17.59
C THR A 828 -26.36 -20.43 18.34
N ALA A 829 -26.18 -19.30 19.00
CA ALA A 829 -25.00 -19.04 19.83
C ALA A 829 -24.90 -20.05 20.97
N LEU A 830 -23.71 -20.57 21.23
CA LEU A 830 -23.42 -21.39 22.38
C LEU A 830 -23.14 -20.45 23.55
N LEU A 831 -24.07 -20.44 24.50
CA LEU A 831 -23.97 -19.53 25.66
C LEU A 831 -22.95 -19.98 26.71
N SER A 832 -22.52 -21.23 26.66
CA SER A 832 -21.59 -21.79 27.65
C SER A 832 -20.62 -22.79 27.02
N CYS A 833 -19.40 -22.83 27.55
CA CYS A 833 -18.39 -23.80 27.23
C CYS A 833 -17.53 -24.06 28.46
N ASP A 834 -17.05 -25.29 28.67
CA ASP A 834 -16.03 -25.53 29.69
C ASP A 834 -14.72 -24.76 29.30
N ALA A 835 -14.17 -24.05 30.24
CA ALA A 835 -12.91 -23.31 30.03
C ALA A 835 -11.77 -24.22 29.53
N ALA A 836 -11.78 -25.50 29.92
CA ALA A 836 -10.76 -26.47 29.47
C ALA A 836 -11.01 -26.95 28.04
N GLY A 837 -12.25 -26.92 27.55
CA GLY A 837 -12.64 -27.30 26.19
C GLY A 837 -12.68 -26.14 25.20
N PHE A 838 -12.45 -24.90 25.68
CA PHE A 838 -12.47 -23.70 24.85
C PHE A 838 -11.28 -23.61 23.90
N GLY A 839 -11.55 -23.23 22.65
CA GLY A 839 -10.51 -23.05 21.64
C GLY A 839 -11.00 -22.23 20.47
N SER A 840 -10.13 -22.05 19.49
CA SER A 840 -10.48 -21.38 18.23
C SER A 840 -9.71 -22.01 17.05
N THR A 841 -10.36 -22.05 15.89
CA THR A 841 -9.74 -22.44 14.62
C THR A 841 -9.13 -21.25 13.85
N LEU A 842 -9.51 -20.02 14.22
CA LEU A 842 -9.12 -18.79 13.50
C LEU A 842 -8.10 -17.95 14.28
N ILE A 843 -7.92 -18.26 15.57
CA ILE A 843 -6.98 -17.56 16.44
C ILE A 843 -6.03 -18.57 17.08
N LYS A 844 -4.76 -18.24 17.12
CA LYS A 844 -3.78 -18.92 17.94
C LYS A 844 -3.72 -18.22 19.30
N ILE A 845 -4.41 -18.79 20.26
CA ILE A 845 -4.49 -18.30 21.62
C ILE A 845 -3.33 -18.92 22.43
N PRO A 846 -2.46 -18.14 23.07
CA PRO A 846 -1.48 -18.65 24.02
C PRO A 846 -2.16 -19.35 25.19
N ALA A 847 -1.47 -20.31 25.80
CA ALA A 847 -1.96 -20.96 27.01
C ALA A 847 -2.22 -19.94 28.12
N PRO A 848 -3.23 -20.13 28.98
CA PRO A 848 -3.54 -19.20 30.07
C PRO A 848 -2.32 -18.86 30.91
N GLY A 849 -2.09 -17.58 31.19
CA GLY A 849 -0.94 -17.07 31.90
C GLY A 849 0.39 -17.10 31.13
N LYS A 850 0.36 -17.42 29.84
CA LYS A 850 1.51 -17.32 28.90
C LYS A 850 1.36 -16.19 27.91
N GLU A 851 0.26 -15.47 27.93
CA GLU A 851 0.05 -14.29 27.11
C GLU A 851 1.02 -13.20 27.52
N ASN A 852 1.59 -12.57 26.52
CA ASN A 852 2.51 -11.46 26.70
C ASN A 852 2.50 -10.62 25.44
N ASP A 853 2.09 -9.36 25.55
CA ASP A 853 1.93 -8.45 24.41
C ASP A 853 3.25 -8.18 23.67
N ASP A 854 4.37 -8.30 24.35
CA ASP A 854 5.70 -8.12 23.73
C ASP A 854 6.28 -9.40 23.11
N HIS A 855 6.13 -10.56 23.73
CA HIS A 855 6.82 -11.80 23.32
C HIS A 855 5.89 -12.87 22.75
N ASN A 856 4.70 -12.98 23.29
CA ASN A 856 3.74 -14.03 22.95
C ASN A 856 2.33 -13.48 22.82
N PRO A 857 2.10 -12.50 21.92
CA PRO A 857 0.77 -11.97 21.68
C PRO A 857 -0.13 -13.03 21.04
N GLN A 858 -1.41 -12.84 21.17
CA GLN A 858 -2.38 -13.59 20.36
C GLN A 858 -2.19 -13.28 18.89
N ARG A 859 -2.37 -14.28 18.05
CA ARG A 859 -2.22 -14.15 16.59
C ARG A 859 -3.40 -14.78 15.86
N ILE A 860 -3.70 -14.23 14.71
CA ILE A 860 -4.55 -14.90 13.74
C ILE A 860 -3.92 -16.25 13.41
N ALA A 861 -4.73 -17.27 13.19
CA ALA A 861 -4.25 -18.60 12.80
C ALA A 861 -3.45 -18.53 11.49
N PRO A 862 -2.40 -19.35 11.35
CA PRO A 862 -1.60 -19.36 10.14
C PRO A 862 -2.44 -19.57 8.88
N ARG A 863 -2.12 -18.85 7.84
CA ARG A 863 -2.80 -18.93 6.55
C ARG A 863 -1.90 -19.59 5.52
N SER A 864 -2.46 -20.48 4.73
CA SER A 864 -1.82 -21.05 3.55
C SER A 864 -2.80 -20.93 2.39
N LEU A 865 -2.48 -20.09 1.43
CA LEU A 865 -3.34 -19.75 0.29
C LEU A 865 -2.62 -20.10 -1.01
N PHE A 866 -3.35 -20.67 -1.95
CA PHE A 866 -2.84 -21.07 -3.25
C PHE A 866 -3.60 -20.35 -4.34
N ASP A 867 -2.88 -19.79 -5.31
CA ASP A 867 -3.45 -19.14 -6.48
C ASP A 867 -2.85 -19.78 -7.73
N ALA A 868 -3.60 -19.83 -8.80
CA ALA A 868 -3.13 -20.38 -10.05
C ALA A 868 -3.65 -19.59 -11.25
N SER A 869 -2.83 -19.48 -12.28
CA SER A 869 -3.24 -18.95 -13.59
C SER A 869 -2.73 -19.86 -14.69
N VAL A 870 -3.50 -19.97 -15.74
CA VAL A 870 -3.10 -20.58 -17.00
C VAL A 870 -3.47 -19.65 -18.12
N GLY A 871 -2.61 -19.51 -19.10
CA GLY A 871 -2.88 -18.62 -20.23
C GLY A 871 -2.09 -18.96 -21.49
N GLU A 872 -2.53 -18.33 -22.57
CA GLU A 872 -1.87 -18.32 -23.86
C GLU A 872 -1.89 -16.88 -24.38
N ASP A 873 -0.71 -16.35 -24.68
CA ASP A 873 -0.57 -14.93 -25.07
C ASP A 873 -0.80 -14.73 -26.58
N ASN A 874 -0.90 -15.80 -27.37
CA ASN A 874 -1.10 -15.74 -28.82
C ASN A 874 -1.86 -16.95 -29.36
N LEU A 875 -3.13 -17.09 -29.00
CA LEU A 875 -4.01 -18.22 -29.34
C LEU A 875 -4.00 -18.64 -30.81
N PHE A 876 -3.88 -17.72 -31.75
CA PHE A 876 -3.96 -17.96 -33.17
C PHE A 876 -2.62 -17.81 -33.89
N HIS A 877 -1.51 -17.70 -33.14
CA HIS A 877 -0.14 -17.55 -33.63
C HIS A 877 0.04 -16.39 -34.62
N GLY A 878 -0.72 -15.28 -34.44
CA GLY A 878 -0.59 -14.08 -35.24
C GLY A 878 0.71 -13.35 -35.01
N ASP A 879 1.30 -12.77 -36.06
CA ASP A 879 2.56 -11.99 -35.86
C ASP A 879 2.31 -10.59 -35.33
N ARG A 880 1.32 -9.88 -35.85
CA ARG A 880 0.97 -8.51 -35.48
C ARG A 880 -0.21 -8.44 -34.53
N TYR A 881 -1.27 -9.15 -34.84
CA TYR A 881 -2.50 -9.17 -34.06
C TYR A 881 -2.58 -10.48 -33.32
N LYS A 882 -2.61 -10.37 -31.98
CA LYS A 882 -2.57 -11.53 -31.09
C LYS A 882 -3.80 -11.55 -30.21
N TRP A 883 -4.34 -12.72 -30.01
CA TRP A 883 -5.39 -12.93 -29.02
C TRP A 883 -4.81 -13.68 -27.84
N SER A 884 -5.05 -13.18 -26.66
CA SER A 884 -4.66 -13.85 -25.41
C SER A 884 -5.89 -14.33 -24.64
N LEU A 885 -5.75 -15.45 -23.97
CA LEU A 885 -6.75 -15.98 -23.05
C LEU A 885 -6.05 -16.34 -21.75
N ARG A 886 -6.61 -15.90 -20.64
CA ARG A 886 -6.09 -16.23 -19.30
C ARG A 886 -7.24 -16.65 -18.39
N PHE A 887 -7.04 -17.74 -17.69
CA PHE A 887 -7.89 -18.17 -16.58
C PHE A 887 -7.11 -18.06 -15.29
N THR A 888 -7.67 -17.41 -14.28
CA THR A 888 -7.04 -17.21 -12.98
C THR A 888 -7.97 -17.66 -11.86
N VAL A 889 -7.41 -18.38 -10.90
CA VAL A 889 -8.10 -18.79 -9.67
C VAL A 889 -7.30 -18.27 -8.47
N ILE A 890 -7.90 -17.44 -7.67
CA ILE A 890 -7.37 -16.98 -6.39
C ILE A 890 -7.98 -17.80 -5.28
N ASN A 891 -7.20 -18.13 -4.24
CA ASN A 891 -7.60 -19.00 -3.13
C ASN A 891 -8.18 -20.33 -3.65
N LEU A 892 -7.39 -21.05 -4.42
CA LEU A 892 -7.77 -22.29 -5.12
C LEU A 892 -8.45 -23.32 -4.21
N THR A 893 -8.01 -23.42 -2.97
CA THR A 893 -8.54 -24.35 -1.97
C THR A 893 -9.80 -23.85 -1.25
N ASN A 894 -10.26 -22.65 -1.59
CA ASN A 894 -11.37 -21.95 -0.93
C ASN A 894 -11.22 -21.92 0.60
N LYS A 895 -9.99 -21.60 1.05
CA LYS A 895 -9.69 -21.52 2.47
C LYS A 895 -10.38 -20.32 3.09
N THR A 896 -11.18 -20.54 4.13
CA THR A 896 -11.69 -19.48 5.00
C THR A 896 -10.60 -19.09 5.99
N ALA A 897 -10.16 -17.85 5.95
CA ALA A 897 -9.15 -17.33 6.83
C ALA A 897 -9.34 -15.83 7.08
N LEU A 898 -8.81 -15.32 8.17
CA LEU A 898 -8.92 -13.92 8.56
C LEU A 898 -7.67 -13.13 8.15
N TYR A 899 -7.86 -11.85 7.85
CA TYR A 899 -6.78 -10.87 7.96
C TYR A 899 -6.61 -10.47 9.42
N ASN A 900 -7.62 -9.84 10.01
CA ASN A 900 -7.63 -9.47 11.42
C ASN A 900 -9.07 -9.25 11.88
N PHE A 901 -9.26 -9.08 13.21
CA PHE A 901 -10.53 -8.71 13.83
C PHE A 901 -10.72 -7.20 13.91
N PHE A 902 -9.63 -6.44 13.92
CA PHE A 902 -9.66 -4.99 13.93
C PHE A 902 -9.14 -4.45 12.60
N SER A 903 -10.02 -3.79 11.87
CA SER A 903 -9.72 -3.15 10.59
C SER A 903 -10.71 -2.03 10.34
N THR A 904 -10.46 -1.19 9.36
CA THR A 904 -11.42 -0.23 8.83
C THR A 904 -12.66 -0.97 8.33
N PHE A 905 -13.84 -0.53 8.69
CA PHE A 905 -15.17 -1.13 8.46
C PHE A 905 -15.43 -2.41 9.27
N SER A 906 -16.42 -2.38 10.12
CA SER A 906 -17.02 -3.52 10.83
C SER A 906 -16.06 -4.47 11.58
N GLY A 907 -14.81 -4.10 11.70
CA GLY A 907 -13.80 -4.81 12.48
C GLY A 907 -13.21 -6.04 11.78
N THR A 908 -13.93 -7.16 11.71
CA THR A 908 -13.44 -8.44 11.20
C THR A 908 -13.34 -8.46 9.67
N HIS A 909 -12.23 -8.96 9.13
CA HIS A 909 -12.03 -9.07 7.68
C HIS A 909 -11.48 -10.43 7.29
N TYR A 910 -12.15 -11.06 6.33
CA TYR A 910 -11.75 -12.33 5.75
C TYR A 910 -10.93 -12.14 4.48
N VAL A 911 -10.03 -13.08 4.23
CA VAL A 911 -9.39 -13.18 2.92
C VAL A 911 -10.44 -13.46 1.86
N THR A 912 -10.21 -12.98 0.65
CA THR A 912 -11.10 -13.22 -0.48
C THR A 912 -11.33 -14.73 -0.66
N PRO A 913 -12.57 -15.21 -0.72
CA PRO A 913 -12.87 -16.61 -1.01
C PRO A 913 -12.41 -16.97 -2.41
N ARG A 914 -12.52 -18.25 -2.79
CA ARG A 914 -12.12 -18.66 -4.14
C ARG A 914 -12.79 -17.79 -5.20
N THR A 915 -11.95 -17.14 -6.00
CA THR A 915 -12.37 -16.22 -7.06
C THR A 915 -11.80 -16.72 -8.38
N GLU A 916 -12.67 -16.92 -9.35
CA GLU A 916 -12.34 -17.40 -10.68
C GLU A 916 -12.58 -16.28 -11.68
N THR A 917 -11.61 -16.04 -12.57
CA THR A 917 -11.72 -15.02 -13.62
C THR A 917 -11.21 -15.55 -14.95
N VAL A 918 -11.87 -15.16 -16.03
CA VAL A 918 -11.44 -15.37 -17.41
C VAL A 918 -11.18 -14.01 -18.04
N GLU A 919 -10.04 -13.85 -18.66
CA GLU A 919 -9.68 -12.65 -19.41
C GLU A 919 -9.43 -13.01 -20.87
N LEU A 920 -10.07 -12.28 -21.78
CA LEU A 920 -9.81 -12.30 -23.20
C LEU A 920 -9.17 -10.98 -23.60
N GLY A 921 -8.01 -11.03 -24.23
CA GLY A 921 -7.27 -9.86 -24.71
C GLY A 921 -7.04 -9.90 -26.22
N PHE A 922 -7.02 -8.71 -26.82
CA PHE A 922 -6.61 -8.48 -28.20
C PHE A 922 -5.45 -7.48 -28.21
N HIS A 923 -4.33 -7.89 -28.77
CA HIS A 923 -3.09 -7.11 -28.88
C HIS A 923 -2.83 -6.74 -30.33
N PHE A 924 -2.40 -5.50 -30.58
CA PHE A 924 -2.18 -4.97 -31.93
C PHE A 924 -0.93 -4.08 -32.03
#